data_7a2ce4258d784aa0ce3e87cbb8364b6c
#
_entry.id   7a2ce4258d784aa0ce3e87cbb8364b6c
#
_cell.length_a   1.000
_cell.length_b   1.000
_cell.length_c   1.000
_cell.angle_alpha   90.00
_cell.angle_beta   90.00
_cell.angle_gamma   90.00
#
_symmetry.space_group_name_H-M   'P 1'
#
loop_
_entity.id
_entity.type
_entity.pdbx_description
1 polymer ?
#
loop_
_entity_poly.entity_id
_entity_poly.type
_entity_poly.pdbx_seq_one_letter_code
_entity_poly.pdbx_strand_id
1 'polypeptide(L)'
;MNEHPATLLRCVVERITYQNPENGYSVLKVKVKGYNDLVTLVGNLLEVPVGSVLLCRGEWKVDKRYGSQFVAATWEETMPATVYGIEKYLGSGLVKGIGPRFARAIVQRFGTETIDIIETEIERLYEVPNIGRKRVAKIRESWEKQKDIKNVMLFLQGSGVSTAYAAKIYREYGKESIDKVRENPYRLADDIWGIGFKTADGIAAKMGYEKEDPRRCRSGILYTLGQLSDEGHVYAGEEQLVKTAGQLLEAGETAIRDTLAGMLQAEDLILDKDAIYLPPFYHAECGTSRRLRDLAQSTGRSLFDGLFDPSSLTAETGIEYDEVQLAAIRQAVTSKVMVLTGGPGTGKTTTTQGIIAALKKAGLRVLLAAPTGRAAKRMSEATGMEAKTIHRLLEYNPQDGYKRNDENPLEGDALIVDECSMIDILLMNNLLKAVPVGMRLVFVGDIDQLPSVGAGNVLRDIIDSQRIPVVRLVRIFRQAQKSRIVMNAHTINQGRFPDTSNGRDTDFFFMREDDPERAAETIVRLVKERLPRAYRESPDRIQVLTPMQRGVVGAANLNLLLQQALNPSGPSLNRGGYTYRQGDRVMQQRNNYDKDVFNGDLGYIREVDTEERTLKVDFDGKWVEYDVTELDELTLAYATTIHKAQGSEYPIVVMPVLMTHFVMLQRNLIYTGITRAKKICVLIGATKALAYAVHNMSVLKRNTSLRERLNPSLTTDGKLRG
;
A
#
# COMPACT_ATOMS: atom_id res chain seq x y z
N MET A 1 20.21 -37.23 20.09
CA MET A 1 20.02 -35.78 20.21
C MET A 1 19.91 -35.49 21.70
N ASN A 2 20.92 -34.86 22.30
CA ASN A 2 20.90 -34.53 23.72
C ASN A 2 19.98 -33.33 23.96
N GLU A 3 18.82 -33.57 24.50
CA GLU A 3 17.97 -32.51 25.04
C GLU A 3 18.65 -31.94 26.29
N HIS A 4 19.25 -30.76 26.18
CA HIS A 4 19.62 -30.00 27.36
C HIS A 4 18.33 -29.54 28.05
N PRO A 5 18.19 -29.71 29.40
CA PRO A 5 16.99 -29.27 30.11
C PRO A 5 16.83 -27.76 29.95
N ALA A 6 15.65 -27.32 29.47
CA ALA A 6 15.33 -25.92 29.29
C ALA A 6 15.51 -25.19 30.65
N THR A 7 16.37 -24.17 30.67
CA THR A 7 16.64 -23.36 31.85
C THR A 7 15.50 -22.37 32.07
N LEU A 8 15.06 -22.25 33.34
CA LEU A 8 14.05 -21.25 33.73
C LEU A 8 14.75 -19.97 34.18
N LEU A 9 14.42 -18.85 33.56
CA LEU A 9 14.99 -17.55 33.89
C LEU A 9 13.89 -16.57 34.30
N ARG A 10 13.92 -16.10 35.56
CA ARG A 10 13.07 -15.02 36.04
C ARG A 10 13.82 -13.69 36.00
N CYS A 11 13.25 -12.69 35.32
CA CYS A 11 13.94 -11.43 35.09
C CYS A 11 12.96 -10.23 35.04
N VAL A 12 13.52 -9.03 35.25
CA VAL A 12 12.80 -7.75 35.13
C VAL A 12 13.32 -7.03 33.90
N VAL A 13 12.43 -6.57 33.04
CA VAL A 13 12.80 -5.85 31.82
C VAL A 13 13.25 -4.43 32.17
N GLU A 14 14.53 -4.11 31.88
CA GLU A 14 15.09 -2.77 32.11
C GLU A 14 15.00 -1.87 30.88
N ARG A 15 15.22 -2.43 29.69
CA ARG A 15 15.07 -1.71 28.42
C ARG A 15 14.88 -2.64 27.25
N ILE A 16 14.19 -2.14 26.23
CA ILE A 16 14.05 -2.79 24.94
C ILE A 16 15.17 -2.27 24.04
N THR A 17 16.04 -3.19 23.56
CA THR A 17 17.15 -2.84 22.68
C THR A 17 16.74 -2.92 21.21
N TYR A 18 15.93 -3.93 20.87
CA TYR A 18 15.39 -4.13 19.53
C TYR A 18 14.06 -4.88 19.60
N GLN A 19 13.13 -4.55 18.72
CA GLN A 19 11.87 -5.26 18.59
C GLN A 19 11.40 -5.20 17.14
N ASN A 20 11.06 -6.37 16.58
CA ASN A 20 10.49 -6.48 15.25
C ASN A 20 8.97 -6.68 15.37
N PRO A 21 8.13 -5.70 14.97
CA PRO A 21 6.68 -5.79 15.13
C PRO A 21 6.02 -6.82 14.20
N GLU A 22 6.68 -7.24 13.10
CA GLU A 22 6.10 -8.20 12.15
C GLU A 22 6.16 -9.65 12.64
N ASN A 23 7.27 -10.02 13.28
CA ASN A 23 7.52 -11.40 13.73
C ASN A 23 7.68 -11.55 15.24
N GLY A 24 7.57 -10.44 15.99
CA GLY A 24 7.68 -10.42 17.44
C GLY A 24 9.09 -10.61 18.01
N TYR A 25 10.11 -10.80 17.16
CA TYR A 25 11.48 -10.97 17.62
C TYR A 25 11.98 -9.73 18.35
N SER A 26 12.41 -9.92 19.60
CA SER A 26 12.83 -8.84 20.49
C SER A 26 14.16 -9.16 21.16
N VAL A 27 14.94 -8.10 21.40
CA VAL A 27 16.17 -8.13 22.18
C VAL A 27 16.00 -7.19 23.36
N LEU A 28 15.91 -7.74 24.55
CA LEU A 28 15.69 -7.00 25.79
C LEU A 28 16.94 -7.04 26.65
N LYS A 29 17.20 -5.99 27.41
CA LYS A 29 18.14 -5.98 28.52
C LYS A 29 17.35 -6.17 29.81
N VAL A 30 17.65 -7.26 30.53
CA VAL A 30 16.86 -7.68 31.69
C VAL A 30 17.76 -7.82 32.92
N LYS A 31 17.21 -7.49 34.08
CA LYS A 31 17.87 -7.73 35.37
C LYS A 31 17.46 -9.08 35.92
N VAL A 32 18.45 -9.91 36.21
CA VAL A 32 18.27 -11.26 36.74
C VAL A 32 18.89 -11.33 38.12
N LYS A 33 18.20 -11.96 39.06
CA LYS A 33 18.74 -12.16 40.46
C LYS A 33 20.00 -13.04 40.39
N GLY A 34 21.10 -12.57 40.97
CA GLY A 34 22.37 -13.28 40.98
C GLY A 34 23.34 -12.87 39.85
N TYR A 35 22.94 -11.97 38.94
CA TYR A 35 23.81 -11.40 37.93
C TYR A 35 24.05 -9.92 38.22
N ASN A 36 25.34 -9.49 38.22
CA ASN A 36 25.69 -8.09 38.46
C ASN A 36 25.34 -7.21 37.26
N ASP A 37 25.51 -7.71 36.02
CA ASP A 37 25.23 -7.03 34.79
C ASP A 37 23.85 -7.38 34.19
N LEU A 38 23.35 -6.54 33.29
CA LEU A 38 22.13 -6.80 32.59
C LEU A 38 22.32 -7.95 31.58
N VAL A 39 21.47 -8.95 31.68
CA VAL A 39 21.41 -10.08 30.73
C VAL A 39 20.73 -9.69 29.46
N THR A 40 21.22 -10.18 28.31
CA THR A 40 20.52 -10.06 27.04
C THR A 40 19.53 -11.20 26.89
N LEU A 41 18.23 -10.86 26.81
CA LEU A 41 17.13 -11.81 26.59
C LEU A 41 16.67 -11.64 25.14
N VAL A 42 16.60 -12.74 24.39
CA VAL A 42 16.24 -12.77 22.98
C VAL A 42 15.11 -13.77 22.76
N GLY A 43 14.13 -13.42 21.94
CA GLY A 43 13.03 -14.32 21.62
C GLY A 43 11.86 -13.59 20.97
N ASN A 44 10.75 -14.29 20.80
CA ASN A 44 9.50 -13.67 20.37
C ASN A 44 8.81 -13.06 21.61
N LEU A 45 9.19 -11.80 21.94
CA LEU A 45 8.82 -11.06 23.14
C LEU A 45 8.15 -9.73 22.76
N LEU A 46 7.14 -9.79 21.87
CA LEU A 46 6.50 -8.60 21.35
C LEU A 46 5.74 -7.87 22.46
N GLU A 47 5.87 -6.53 22.47
CA GLU A 47 5.14 -5.60 23.38
C GLU A 47 5.31 -5.88 24.89
N VAL A 48 6.44 -6.46 25.30
CA VAL A 48 6.78 -6.55 26.71
C VAL A 48 7.20 -5.17 27.21
N PRO A 49 6.46 -4.54 28.14
CA PRO A 49 6.79 -3.22 28.65
C PRO A 49 8.08 -3.23 29.49
N VAL A 50 8.76 -2.11 29.52
CA VAL A 50 9.84 -1.89 30.51
C VAL A 50 9.24 -1.95 31.92
N GLY A 51 9.85 -2.71 32.81
CA GLY A 51 9.37 -2.95 34.18
C GLY A 51 8.60 -4.27 34.38
N SER A 52 8.20 -4.95 33.29
CA SER A 52 7.57 -6.28 33.38
C SER A 52 8.51 -7.31 34.01
N VAL A 53 7.93 -8.23 34.77
CA VAL A 53 8.62 -9.41 35.32
C VAL A 53 8.28 -10.61 34.46
N LEU A 54 9.29 -11.18 33.83
CA LEU A 54 9.16 -12.34 32.95
C LEU A 54 9.69 -13.61 33.60
N LEU A 55 8.98 -14.71 33.36
CA LEU A 55 9.47 -16.07 33.60
C LEU A 55 9.67 -16.72 32.24
N CYS A 56 10.92 -16.83 31.81
CA CYS A 56 11.30 -17.35 30.50
C CYS A 56 11.84 -18.79 30.62
N ARG A 57 11.40 -19.64 29.68
CA ARG A 57 12.01 -20.97 29.48
C ARG A 57 12.81 -20.91 28.17
N GLY A 58 14.09 -21.34 28.25
CA GLY A 58 14.97 -21.25 27.11
C GLY A 58 16.36 -21.77 27.39
N GLU A 59 17.31 -21.37 26.60
CA GLU A 59 18.69 -21.80 26.67
C GLU A 59 19.67 -20.62 26.54
N TRP A 60 20.83 -20.76 27.13
CA TRP A 60 21.93 -19.83 26.98
C TRP A 60 22.66 -20.10 25.65
N LYS A 61 22.84 -19.06 24.82
CA LYS A 61 23.65 -19.11 23.60
C LYS A 61 24.71 -18.03 23.62
N VAL A 62 25.85 -18.32 23.04
CA VAL A 62 26.91 -17.33 22.82
C VAL A 62 26.86 -16.89 21.34
N ASP A 63 26.46 -15.68 21.14
CA ASP A 63 26.51 -15.06 19.81
C ASP A 63 27.92 -14.50 19.55
N LYS A 64 28.48 -14.73 18.35
CA LYS A 64 29.83 -14.30 17.99
C LYS A 64 30.02 -12.78 18.01
N ARG A 65 28.94 -12.01 17.86
CA ARG A 65 28.93 -10.55 17.72
C ARG A 65 28.42 -9.84 18.97
N TYR A 66 27.47 -10.47 19.70
CA TYR A 66 26.75 -9.85 20.80
C TYR A 66 27.01 -10.53 22.17
N GLY A 67 27.84 -11.55 22.21
CA GLY A 67 28.22 -12.25 23.46
C GLY A 67 27.14 -13.21 24.00
N SER A 68 27.16 -13.48 25.31
CA SER A 68 26.22 -14.38 25.93
C SER A 68 24.82 -13.80 26.01
N GLN A 69 23.83 -14.56 25.53
CA GLN A 69 22.41 -14.19 25.53
C GLN A 69 21.53 -15.38 25.91
N PHE A 70 20.40 -15.11 26.55
CA PHE A 70 19.39 -16.11 26.85
C PHE A 70 18.33 -16.09 25.74
N VAL A 71 18.14 -17.21 25.05
CA VAL A 71 17.14 -17.35 23.98
C VAL A 71 15.90 -17.99 24.60
N ALA A 72 14.85 -17.19 24.77
CA ALA A 72 13.56 -17.65 25.26
C ALA A 72 12.78 -18.40 24.18
N ALA A 73 12.43 -19.64 24.46
CA ALA A 73 11.50 -20.44 23.64
C ALA A 73 10.06 -20.13 24.01
N THR A 74 9.79 -19.98 25.32
CA THR A 74 8.49 -19.54 25.85
C THR A 74 8.69 -18.56 27.00
N TRP A 75 7.71 -17.70 27.23
CA TRP A 75 7.74 -16.76 28.34
C TRP A 75 6.33 -16.47 28.85
N GLU A 76 6.25 -16.07 30.09
CA GLU A 76 5.03 -15.57 30.72
C GLU A 76 5.35 -14.34 31.56
N GLU A 77 4.44 -13.36 31.57
CA GLU A 77 4.54 -12.22 32.45
C GLU A 77 3.96 -12.58 33.81
N THR A 78 4.76 -12.37 34.86
CA THR A 78 4.37 -12.68 36.24
C THR A 78 4.29 -11.40 37.04
N MET A 79 3.42 -11.40 38.07
CA MET A 79 3.38 -10.27 39.01
C MET A 79 4.72 -10.14 39.74
N PRO A 80 5.21 -8.91 39.92
CA PRO A 80 6.46 -8.68 40.62
C PRO A 80 6.32 -9.07 42.09
N ALA A 81 7.19 -9.99 42.54
CA ALA A 81 7.21 -10.46 43.93
C ALA A 81 8.30 -9.76 44.79
N THR A 82 9.02 -8.81 44.24
CA THR A 82 10.06 -8.06 44.92
C THR A 82 9.75 -6.58 44.95
N VAL A 83 10.13 -5.90 46.02
CA VAL A 83 9.98 -4.46 46.19
C VAL A 83 10.48 -3.68 44.95
N TYR A 84 11.64 -4.06 44.44
CA TYR A 84 12.21 -3.46 43.23
C TYR A 84 11.34 -3.69 41.98
N GLY A 85 10.86 -4.92 41.77
CA GLY A 85 9.99 -5.25 40.64
C GLY A 85 8.66 -4.51 40.70
N ILE A 86 8.06 -4.40 41.90
CA ILE A 86 6.81 -3.68 42.14
C ILE A 86 6.99 -2.17 41.83
N GLU A 87 8.08 -1.57 42.31
CA GLU A 87 8.40 -0.16 42.05
C GLU A 87 8.54 0.11 40.56
N LYS A 88 9.28 -0.73 39.84
CA LYS A 88 9.45 -0.60 38.38
C LYS A 88 8.15 -0.78 37.60
N TYR A 89 7.37 -1.79 37.96
CA TYR A 89 6.09 -2.09 37.35
C TYR A 89 5.10 -0.92 37.47
N LEU A 90 4.91 -0.41 38.69
CA LEU A 90 4.01 0.71 38.95
C LEU A 90 4.53 2.02 38.33
N GLY A 91 5.87 2.21 38.31
CA GLY A 91 6.49 3.42 37.75
C GLY A 91 6.64 3.43 36.25
N SER A 92 6.34 2.34 35.54
CA SER A 92 6.49 2.21 34.10
C SER A 92 5.50 3.04 33.26
N GLY A 93 4.44 3.59 33.90
CA GLY A 93 3.33 4.29 33.23
C GLY A 93 2.15 3.37 32.85
N LEU A 94 2.27 2.06 33.08
CA LEU A 94 1.19 1.10 32.86
C LEU A 94 -0.05 1.43 33.71
N VAL A 95 0.15 1.87 34.96
CA VAL A 95 -0.94 2.29 35.84
C VAL A 95 -1.07 3.82 35.80
N LYS A 96 -2.09 4.32 35.12
CA LYS A 96 -2.34 5.79 35.04
C LYS A 96 -2.57 6.35 36.44
N GLY A 97 -1.81 7.41 36.77
CA GLY A 97 -1.85 8.04 38.10
C GLY A 97 -0.68 7.68 39.01
N ILE A 98 0.13 6.68 38.63
CA ILE A 98 1.36 6.30 39.33
C ILE A 98 2.54 6.54 38.39
N GLY A 99 3.31 7.61 38.65
CA GLY A 99 4.63 7.80 38.03
C GLY A 99 5.75 7.28 38.92
N PRO A 100 7.03 7.29 38.47
CA PRO A 100 8.18 6.71 39.22
C PRO A 100 8.30 7.23 40.64
N ARG A 101 8.01 8.52 40.90
CA ARG A 101 8.07 9.11 42.25
C ARG A 101 6.99 8.55 43.17
N PHE A 102 5.76 8.38 42.66
CA PHE A 102 4.67 7.80 43.47
C PHE A 102 4.81 6.29 43.64
N ALA A 103 5.27 5.57 42.61
CA ALA A 103 5.59 4.16 42.69
C ALA A 103 6.55 3.89 43.86
N ARG A 104 7.64 4.67 43.94
CA ARG A 104 8.61 4.58 45.04
C ARG A 104 7.97 4.85 46.42
N ALA A 105 7.16 5.91 46.52
CA ALA A 105 6.52 6.25 47.81
C ALA A 105 5.51 5.18 48.27
N ILE A 106 4.74 4.62 47.35
CA ILE A 106 3.76 3.56 47.61
C ILE A 106 4.49 2.29 48.07
N VAL A 107 5.52 1.88 47.32
CA VAL A 107 6.28 0.65 47.63
C VAL A 107 7.11 0.81 48.91
N GLN A 108 7.62 1.99 49.24
CA GLN A 108 8.27 2.28 50.53
C GLN A 108 7.31 2.13 51.71
N ARG A 109 6.02 2.47 51.52
CA ARG A 109 5.01 2.37 52.56
C ARG A 109 4.52 0.95 52.78
N PHE A 110 4.28 0.18 51.69
CA PHE A 110 3.57 -1.08 51.70
C PHE A 110 4.44 -2.29 51.34
N GLY A 111 5.68 -2.08 50.89
CA GLY A 111 6.60 -3.18 50.53
C GLY A 111 6.06 -4.13 49.47
N THR A 112 6.16 -5.42 49.76
CA THR A 112 5.66 -6.51 48.91
C THR A 112 4.14 -6.61 48.87
N GLU A 113 3.42 -6.05 49.86
CA GLU A 113 1.95 -6.07 49.94
C GLU A 113 1.30 -5.03 49.04
N THR A 114 2.08 -4.18 48.36
CA THR A 114 1.61 -3.06 47.54
C THR A 114 0.57 -3.51 46.49
N ILE A 115 0.80 -4.64 45.84
CA ILE A 115 -0.13 -5.15 44.79
C ILE A 115 -1.44 -5.58 45.43
N ASP A 116 -1.40 -6.34 46.52
CA ASP A 116 -2.58 -6.80 47.24
C ASP A 116 -3.43 -5.63 47.75
N ILE A 117 -2.76 -4.59 48.28
CA ILE A 117 -3.42 -3.35 48.72
C ILE A 117 -4.10 -2.60 47.58
N ILE A 118 -3.48 -2.51 46.41
CA ILE A 118 -4.10 -1.89 45.22
C ILE A 118 -5.31 -2.72 44.76
N GLU A 119 -5.24 -4.06 44.86
CA GLU A 119 -6.33 -4.95 44.43
C GLU A 119 -7.50 -5.00 45.42
N THR A 120 -7.25 -5.04 46.70
CA THR A 120 -8.25 -5.37 47.74
C THR A 120 -8.60 -4.19 48.65
N GLU A 121 -7.64 -3.32 48.94
CA GLU A 121 -7.74 -2.26 49.94
C GLU A 121 -7.24 -0.91 49.39
N ILE A 122 -7.63 -0.54 48.17
CA ILE A 122 -7.07 0.61 47.45
C ILE A 122 -7.18 1.95 48.23
N GLU A 123 -8.12 2.04 49.15
CA GLU A 123 -8.30 3.24 49.99
C GLU A 123 -7.07 3.46 50.93
N ARG A 124 -6.30 2.44 51.22
CA ARG A 124 -5.05 2.58 52.00
C ARG A 124 -3.99 3.40 51.29
N LEU A 125 -4.12 3.61 50.00
CA LEU A 125 -3.23 4.53 49.25
C LEU A 125 -3.31 5.98 49.77
N TYR A 126 -4.36 6.36 50.51
CA TYR A 126 -4.43 7.64 51.20
C TYR A 126 -3.38 7.79 52.32
N GLU A 127 -2.82 6.69 52.81
CA GLU A 127 -1.72 6.72 53.78
C GLU A 127 -0.40 7.24 53.19
N VAL A 128 -0.31 7.30 51.83
CA VAL A 128 0.88 7.79 51.14
C VAL A 128 0.76 9.31 50.89
N PRO A 129 1.76 10.10 51.31
CA PRO A 129 1.75 11.56 51.13
C PRO A 129 1.50 11.98 49.66
N ASN A 130 0.64 12.99 49.46
CA ASN A 130 0.26 13.55 48.15
C ASN A 130 -0.56 12.63 47.23
N ILE A 131 -1.13 11.56 47.75
CA ILE A 131 -2.12 10.73 47.07
C ILE A 131 -3.51 11.09 47.56
N GLY A 132 -4.27 11.88 46.81
CA GLY A 132 -5.62 12.31 47.14
C GLY A 132 -6.70 11.54 46.34
N ARG A 133 -8.00 11.82 46.67
CA ARG A 133 -9.16 11.11 46.10
C ARG A 133 -9.17 10.99 44.58
N LYS A 134 -8.83 12.09 43.86
CA LYS A 134 -8.80 12.07 42.37
C LYS A 134 -7.76 11.10 41.81
N ARG A 135 -6.61 10.95 42.53
CA ARG A 135 -5.56 10.06 42.10
C ARG A 135 -5.91 8.60 42.39
N VAL A 136 -6.45 8.29 43.56
CA VAL A 136 -6.91 6.94 43.91
C VAL A 136 -8.00 6.48 42.92
N ALA A 137 -8.95 7.35 42.59
CA ALA A 137 -9.98 7.02 41.59
C ALA A 137 -9.37 6.67 40.21
N LYS A 138 -8.36 7.46 39.79
CA LYS A 138 -7.65 7.23 38.52
C LYS A 138 -6.82 5.94 38.53
N ILE A 139 -6.20 5.62 39.67
CA ILE A 139 -5.46 4.37 39.87
C ILE A 139 -6.41 3.18 39.82
N ARG A 140 -7.55 3.25 40.52
CA ARG A 140 -8.59 2.21 40.51
C ARG A 140 -9.09 1.93 39.10
N GLU A 141 -9.50 2.95 38.38
CA GLU A 141 -9.97 2.80 36.99
C GLU A 141 -8.91 2.17 36.08
N SER A 142 -7.65 2.59 36.22
CA SER A 142 -6.55 2.04 35.42
C SER A 142 -6.22 0.61 35.79
N TRP A 143 -6.30 0.25 37.09
CA TRP A 143 -6.05 -1.11 37.57
C TRP A 143 -7.12 -2.11 37.13
N GLU A 144 -8.40 -1.72 37.23
CA GLU A 144 -9.53 -2.50 36.73
C GLU A 144 -9.41 -2.77 35.23
N LYS A 145 -9.08 -1.74 34.44
CA LYS A 145 -8.83 -1.90 33.00
C LYS A 145 -7.70 -2.88 32.71
N GLN A 146 -6.61 -2.84 33.49
CA GLN A 146 -5.51 -3.77 33.30
C GLN A 146 -5.85 -5.22 33.64
N LYS A 147 -6.70 -5.42 34.66
CA LYS A 147 -7.17 -6.76 35.02
C LYS A 147 -8.00 -7.39 33.91
N ASP A 148 -8.90 -6.62 33.30
CA ASP A 148 -9.70 -7.04 32.13
C ASP A 148 -8.78 -7.36 30.94
N ILE A 149 -7.83 -6.49 30.64
CA ILE A 149 -6.81 -6.69 29.58
C ILE A 149 -6.03 -7.98 29.82
N LYS A 150 -5.57 -8.21 31.04
CA LYS A 150 -4.78 -9.39 31.41
C LYS A 150 -5.59 -10.68 31.20
N ASN A 151 -6.87 -10.72 31.57
CA ASN A 151 -7.73 -11.88 31.37
C ASN A 151 -7.94 -12.17 29.88
N VAL A 152 -8.18 -11.13 29.07
CA VAL A 152 -8.28 -11.26 27.61
C VAL A 152 -6.96 -11.73 27.02
N MET A 153 -5.83 -11.15 27.46
CA MET A 153 -4.51 -11.56 26.98
C MET A 153 -4.18 -13.02 27.31
N LEU A 154 -4.46 -13.47 28.53
CA LEU A 154 -4.24 -14.86 28.94
C LEU A 154 -5.09 -15.84 28.13
N PHE A 155 -6.37 -15.52 27.89
CA PHE A 155 -7.24 -16.32 27.04
C PHE A 155 -6.72 -16.41 25.61
N LEU A 156 -6.39 -15.27 25.02
CA LEU A 156 -5.93 -15.18 23.63
C LEU A 156 -4.53 -15.81 23.45
N GLN A 157 -3.62 -15.65 24.41
CA GLN A 157 -2.32 -16.32 24.40
C GLN A 157 -2.47 -17.84 24.50
N GLY A 158 -3.38 -18.33 25.34
CA GLY A 158 -3.76 -19.75 25.40
C GLY A 158 -4.24 -20.28 24.05
N SER A 159 -4.90 -19.42 23.27
CA SER A 159 -5.32 -19.69 21.89
C SER A 159 -4.23 -19.35 20.84
N GLY A 160 -3.02 -19.01 21.27
CA GLY A 160 -1.83 -18.76 20.44
C GLY A 160 -1.84 -17.44 19.69
N VAL A 161 -2.60 -16.46 20.17
CA VAL A 161 -2.58 -15.09 19.69
C VAL A 161 -1.40 -14.34 20.28
N SER A 162 -0.68 -13.55 19.48
CA SER A 162 0.38 -12.69 19.99
C SER A 162 -0.18 -11.59 20.89
N THR A 163 0.64 -11.10 21.82
CA THR A 163 0.27 -10.01 22.74
C THR A 163 -0.19 -8.75 22.00
N ALA A 164 0.42 -8.44 20.84
CA ALA A 164 0.08 -7.31 20.00
C ALA A 164 -1.36 -7.40 19.45
N TYR A 165 -1.75 -8.58 18.99
CA TYR A 165 -3.12 -8.80 18.53
C TYR A 165 -4.12 -8.80 19.68
N ALA A 166 -3.76 -9.36 20.84
CA ALA A 166 -4.62 -9.35 22.02
C ALA A 166 -4.94 -7.91 22.48
N ALA A 167 -3.95 -7.01 22.46
CA ALA A 167 -4.15 -5.59 22.75
C ALA A 167 -5.08 -4.90 21.75
N LYS A 168 -4.96 -5.21 20.43
CA LYS A 168 -5.87 -4.69 19.40
C LYS A 168 -7.29 -5.20 19.59
N ILE A 169 -7.45 -6.50 19.85
CA ILE A 169 -8.75 -7.15 20.11
C ILE A 169 -9.44 -6.50 21.31
N TYR A 170 -8.69 -6.29 22.41
CA TYR A 170 -9.26 -5.62 23.58
C TYR A 170 -9.64 -4.15 23.30
N ARG A 171 -8.85 -3.43 22.52
CA ARG A 171 -9.15 -2.04 22.16
C ARG A 171 -10.44 -1.93 21.35
N GLU A 172 -10.74 -2.93 20.49
CA GLU A 172 -11.92 -2.96 19.64
C GLU A 172 -13.17 -3.44 20.39
N TYR A 173 -13.06 -4.54 21.15
CA TYR A 173 -14.22 -5.19 21.78
C TYR A 173 -14.32 -4.98 23.29
N GLY A 174 -13.30 -4.43 23.93
CA GLY A 174 -13.28 -4.22 25.38
C GLY A 174 -13.49 -5.52 26.15
N LYS A 175 -14.41 -5.50 27.10
CA LYS A 175 -14.76 -6.66 27.95
C LYS A 175 -15.40 -7.82 27.20
N GLU A 176 -16.03 -7.55 26.05
CA GLU A 176 -16.70 -8.57 25.23
C GLU A 176 -15.71 -9.36 24.33
N SER A 177 -14.41 -9.07 24.40
CA SER A 177 -13.38 -9.67 23.54
C SER A 177 -13.40 -11.19 23.57
N ILE A 178 -13.50 -11.80 24.76
CA ILE A 178 -13.51 -13.26 24.92
C ILE A 178 -14.74 -13.88 24.30
N ASP A 179 -15.89 -13.31 24.58
CA ASP A 179 -17.19 -13.85 24.11
C ASP A 179 -17.31 -13.73 22.59
N LYS A 180 -16.96 -12.58 22.02
CA LYS A 180 -16.98 -12.35 20.57
C LYS A 180 -16.01 -13.27 19.82
N VAL A 181 -14.80 -13.47 20.37
CA VAL A 181 -13.81 -14.37 19.76
C VAL A 181 -14.22 -15.84 19.88
N ARG A 182 -14.88 -16.22 20.99
CA ARG A 182 -15.42 -17.57 21.16
C ARG A 182 -16.62 -17.83 20.25
N GLU A 183 -17.47 -16.85 20.05
CA GLU A 183 -18.65 -16.96 19.17
C GLU A 183 -18.23 -17.12 17.71
N ASN A 184 -17.33 -16.25 17.25
CA ASN A 184 -16.82 -16.29 15.88
C ASN A 184 -15.43 -15.64 15.77
N PRO A 185 -14.34 -16.43 15.78
CA PRO A 185 -12.97 -15.91 15.68
C PRO A 185 -12.68 -15.23 14.33
N TYR A 186 -13.46 -15.54 13.30
CA TYR A 186 -13.25 -14.95 11.96
C TYR A 186 -13.65 -13.49 11.88
N ARG A 187 -14.50 -12.99 12.81
CA ARG A 187 -14.79 -11.55 12.93
C ARG A 187 -13.54 -10.71 13.17
N LEU A 188 -12.49 -11.29 13.74
CA LEU A 188 -11.22 -10.59 13.91
C LEU A 188 -10.61 -10.12 12.59
N ALA A 189 -10.85 -10.86 11.50
CA ALA A 189 -10.36 -10.48 10.18
C ALA A 189 -11.20 -9.37 9.53
N ASP A 190 -12.47 -9.28 9.90
CA ASP A 190 -13.40 -8.28 9.38
C ASP A 190 -13.31 -6.95 10.18
N ASP A 191 -13.20 -7.04 11.51
CA ASP A 191 -13.35 -5.91 12.42
C ASP A 191 -12.01 -5.24 12.81
N ILE A 192 -10.86 -5.98 12.71
CA ILE A 192 -9.57 -5.49 13.24
C ILE A 192 -8.50 -5.37 12.16
N TRP A 193 -8.13 -4.15 11.85
CA TRP A 193 -7.08 -3.90 10.87
C TRP A 193 -5.74 -4.56 11.26
N GLY A 194 -5.20 -5.34 10.31
CA GLY A 194 -3.94 -6.07 10.48
C GLY A 194 -4.10 -7.49 11.06
N ILE A 195 -5.31 -7.93 11.38
CA ILE A 195 -5.63 -9.35 11.58
C ILE A 195 -6.29 -9.85 10.31
N GLY A 196 -5.56 -10.64 9.52
CA GLY A 196 -6.11 -11.27 8.33
C GLY A 196 -6.69 -12.66 8.60
N PHE A 197 -7.40 -13.23 7.60
CA PHE A 197 -8.00 -14.56 7.65
C PHE A 197 -7.05 -15.63 8.22
N LYS A 198 -5.80 -15.70 7.74
CA LYS A 198 -4.82 -16.72 8.19
C LYS A 198 -4.54 -16.65 9.69
N THR A 199 -4.52 -15.46 10.26
CA THR A 199 -4.32 -15.26 11.70
C THR A 199 -5.58 -15.70 12.47
N ALA A 200 -6.77 -15.28 12.01
CA ALA A 200 -8.05 -15.68 12.59
C ALA A 200 -8.26 -17.20 12.50
N ASP A 201 -7.91 -17.81 11.38
CA ASP A 201 -7.97 -19.27 11.15
C ASP A 201 -7.04 -20.04 12.09
N GLY A 202 -5.81 -19.52 12.31
CA GLY A 202 -4.88 -20.09 13.29
C GLY A 202 -5.39 -20.03 14.73
N ILE A 203 -6.15 -18.99 15.09
CA ILE A 203 -6.82 -18.84 16.39
C ILE A 203 -7.98 -19.85 16.49
N ALA A 204 -8.84 -19.91 15.46
CA ALA A 204 -9.97 -20.82 15.40
C ALA A 204 -9.53 -22.28 15.51
N ALA A 205 -8.49 -22.68 14.80
CA ALA A 205 -7.93 -24.05 14.87
C ALA A 205 -7.49 -24.44 16.29
N LYS A 206 -6.86 -23.52 17.02
CA LYS A 206 -6.46 -23.75 18.43
C LYS A 206 -7.64 -23.77 19.39
N MET A 207 -8.74 -23.12 19.04
CA MET A 207 -10.00 -23.17 19.78
C MET A 207 -10.83 -24.42 19.46
N GLY A 208 -10.35 -25.30 18.57
CA GLY A 208 -11.01 -26.56 18.23
C GLY A 208 -12.07 -26.45 17.14
N TYR A 209 -12.06 -25.40 16.33
CA TYR A 209 -12.95 -25.30 15.17
C TYR A 209 -12.55 -26.34 14.11
N GLU A 210 -13.53 -27.02 13.56
CA GLU A 210 -13.35 -28.04 12.54
C GLU A 210 -13.00 -27.43 11.17
N LYS A 211 -12.32 -28.22 10.31
CA LYS A 211 -11.91 -27.74 8.98
C LYS A 211 -13.07 -27.33 8.09
N GLU A 212 -14.23 -27.96 8.24
CA GLU A 212 -15.45 -27.74 7.46
C GLU A 212 -16.49 -26.90 8.20
N ASP A 213 -16.13 -26.22 9.29
CA ASP A 213 -17.06 -25.31 10.00
C ASP A 213 -17.58 -24.25 9.01
N PRO A 214 -18.89 -24.05 8.90
CA PRO A 214 -19.47 -23.10 7.93
C PRO A 214 -18.96 -21.66 8.08
N ARG A 215 -18.63 -21.22 9.32
CA ARG A 215 -18.05 -19.89 9.58
C ARG A 215 -16.66 -19.79 8.99
N ARG A 216 -15.86 -20.87 9.09
CA ARG A 216 -14.55 -20.99 8.49
C ARG A 216 -14.63 -20.95 6.96
N CYS A 217 -15.50 -21.77 6.40
CA CYS A 217 -15.72 -21.82 4.94
C CYS A 217 -16.20 -20.47 4.40
N ARG A 218 -17.14 -19.81 5.08
CA ARG A 218 -17.60 -18.46 4.71
C ARG A 218 -16.48 -17.44 4.69
N SER A 219 -15.72 -17.34 5.77
CA SER A 219 -14.59 -16.40 5.85
C SER A 219 -13.49 -16.73 4.84
N GLY A 220 -13.24 -18.01 4.59
CA GLY A 220 -12.28 -18.48 3.58
C GLY A 220 -12.71 -18.16 2.16
N ILE A 221 -13.99 -18.27 1.82
CA ILE A 221 -14.54 -17.87 0.51
C ILE A 221 -14.37 -16.36 0.31
N LEU A 222 -14.72 -15.53 1.31
CA LEU A 222 -14.53 -14.07 1.25
C LEU A 222 -13.05 -13.71 1.10
N TYR A 223 -12.18 -14.36 1.85
CA TYR A 223 -10.73 -14.16 1.74
C TYR A 223 -10.20 -14.55 0.36
N THR A 224 -10.66 -15.65 -0.21
CA THR A 224 -10.27 -16.08 -1.57
C THR A 224 -10.71 -15.07 -2.62
N LEU A 225 -11.94 -14.57 -2.54
CA LEU A 225 -12.42 -13.49 -3.42
C LEU A 225 -11.62 -12.20 -3.23
N GLY A 226 -11.27 -11.85 -1.98
CA GLY A 226 -10.39 -10.73 -1.68
C GLY A 226 -9.01 -10.86 -2.33
N GLN A 227 -8.37 -12.05 -2.22
CA GLN A 227 -7.09 -12.31 -2.88
C GLN A 227 -7.18 -12.20 -4.41
N LEU A 228 -8.24 -12.75 -5.02
CA LEU A 228 -8.47 -12.60 -6.46
C LEU A 228 -8.67 -11.13 -6.85
N SER A 229 -9.32 -10.35 -5.98
CA SER A 229 -9.47 -8.90 -6.21
C SER A 229 -8.14 -8.15 -6.12
N ASP A 230 -7.25 -8.55 -5.21
CA ASP A 230 -5.87 -8.02 -5.13
C ASP A 230 -5.04 -8.38 -6.37
N GLU A 231 -5.35 -9.49 -7.05
CA GLU A 231 -4.79 -9.87 -8.35
C GLU A 231 -5.44 -9.11 -9.51
N GLY A 232 -6.46 -8.30 -9.22
CA GLY A 232 -7.16 -7.45 -10.18
C GLY A 232 -8.45 -8.04 -10.75
N HIS A 233 -8.89 -9.22 -10.31
CA HIS A 233 -10.16 -9.80 -10.73
C HIS A 233 -11.32 -9.09 -10.04
N VAL A 234 -12.41 -8.86 -10.77
CA VAL A 234 -13.65 -8.27 -10.23
C VAL A 234 -14.59 -9.35 -9.70
N TYR A 235 -14.52 -10.54 -10.30
CA TYR A 235 -15.29 -11.72 -9.91
C TYR A 235 -14.45 -12.99 -10.04
N ALA A 236 -14.95 -14.09 -9.47
CA ALA A 236 -14.46 -15.44 -9.70
C ALA A 236 -15.52 -16.28 -10.41
N GLY A 237 -15.10 -17.17 -11.31
CA GLY A 237 -15.97 -18.26 -11.79
C GLY A 237 -16.23 -19.25 -10.64
N GLU A 238 -17.44 -19.82 -10.57
CA GLU A 238 -17.83 -20.72 -9.48
C GLU A 238 -16.84 -21.87 -9.28
N GLU A 239 -16.52 -22.62 -10.34
CA GLU A 239 -15.58 -23.73 -10.26
C GLU A 239 -14.18 -23.31 -9.81
N GLN A 240 -13.70 -22.15 -10.27
CA GLN A 240 -12.42 -21.59 -9.83
C GLN A 240 -12.46 -21.26 -8.33
N LEU A 241 -13.54 -20.62 -7.87
CA LEU A 241 -13.71 -20.24 -6.47
C LEU A 241 -13.75 -21.44 -5.54
N VAL A 242 -14.58 -22.44 -5.88
CA VAL A 242 -14.71 -23.68 -5.10
C VAL A 242 -13.38 -24.40 -4.99
N LYS A 243 -12.67 -24.56 -6.12
CA LYS A 243 -11.36 -25.21 -6.16
C LYS A 243 -10.32 -24.46 -5.34
N THR A 244 -10.23 -23.14 -5.52
CA THR A 244 -9.21 -22.32 -4.84
C THR A 244 -9.49 -22.23 -3.34
N ALA A 245 -10.74 -22.03 -2.94
CA ALA A 245 -11.14 -22.01 -1.53
C ALA A 245 -10.96 -23.39 -0.87
N GLY A 246 -11.33 -24.48 -1.56
CA GLY A 246 -11.11 -25.84 -1.07
C GLY A 246 -9.63 -26.16 -0.83
N GLN A 247 -8.75 -25.75 -1.73
CA GLN A 247 -7.30 -25.91 -1.58
C GLN A 247 -6.75 -25.05 -0.42
N LEU A 248 -7.19 -23.80 -0.31
CA LEU A 248 -6.77 -22.89 0.76
C LEU A 248 -7.17 -23.41 2.15
N LEU A 249 -8.39 -23.90 2.26
CA LEU A 249 -9.00 -24.36 3.52
C LEU A 249 -8.72 -25.82 3.84
N GLU A 250 -8.19 -26.59 2.89
CA GLU A 250 -8.09 -28.05 2.99
C GLU A 250 -9.45 -28.68 3.38
N ALA A 251 -10.55 -28.15 2.81
CA ALA A 251 -11.92 -28.57 3.05
C ALA A 251 -12.51 -29.24 1.81
N GLY A 252 -13.50 -30.09 2.01
CA GLY A 252 -14.19 -30.79 0.91
C GLY A 252 -14.97 -29.82 0.03
N GLU A 253 -15.05 -30.11 -1.29
CA GLU A 253 -15.78 -29.26 -2.24
C GLU A 253 -17.27 -29.13 -1.88
N THR A 254 -17.87 -30.16 -1.31
CA THR A 254 -19.28 -30.16 -0.89
C THR A 254 -19.52 -29.10 0.19
N ALA A 255 -18.68 -29.05 1.23
CA ALA A 255 -18.81 -28.05 2.32
C ALA A 255 -18.65 -26.62 1.79
N ILE A 256 -17.74 -26.41 0.83
CA ILE A 256 -17.57 -25.10 0.18
C ILE A 256 -18.81 -24.73 -0.65
N ARG A 257 -19.35 -25.65 -1.48
CA ARG A 257 -20.55 -25.40 -2.30
C ARG A 257 -21.78 -25.11 -1.44
N ASP A 258 -22.00 -25.88 -0.38
CA ASP A 258 -23.13 -25.69 0.54
C ASP A 258 -23.04 -24.33 1.22
N THR A 259 -21.84 -23.96 1.70
CA THR A 259 -21.59 -22.63 2.28
C THR A 259 -21.81 -21.52 1.25
N LEU A 260 -21.29 -21.70 0.03
CA LEU A 260 -21.46 -20.73 -1.06
C LEU A 260 -22.93 -20.53 -1.43
N ALA A 261 -23.72 -21.60 -1.50
CA ALA A 261 -25.16 -21.53 -1.76
C ALA A 261 -25.89 -20.74 -0.65
N GLY A 262 -25.53 -20.97 0.62
CA GLY A 262 -26.04 -20.20 1.74
C GLY A 262 -25.69 -18.71 1.67
N MET A 263 -24.45 -18.38 1.29
CA MET A 263 -24.00 -16.98 1.12
C MET A 263 -24.71 -16.26 -0.03
N LEU A 264 -24.98 -16.97 -1.13
CA LEU A 264 -25.76 -16.42 -2.25
C LEU A 264 -27.23 -16.17 -1.85
N GLN A 265 -27.81 -17.09 -1.09
CA GLN A 265 -29.18 -16.93 -0.57
C GLN A 265 -29.31 -15.77 0.43
N ALA A 266 -28.27 -15.53 1.22
CA ALA A 266 -28.18 -14.42 2.19
C ALA A 266 -27.80 -13.09 1.55
N GLU A 267 -27.54 -13.03 0.23
CA GLU A 267 -27.04 -11.88 -0.51
C GLU A 267 -25.65 -11.36 -0.02
N ASP A 268 -24.90 -12.19 0.71
CA ASP A 268 -23.51 -11.90 1.06
C ASP A 268 -22.61 -11.85 -0.19
N LEU A 269 -22.98 -12.60 -1.23
CA LEU A 269 -22.36 -12.65 -2.54
C LEU A 269 -23.43 -12.53 -3.65
N ILE A 270 -23.00 -12.08 -4.81
CA ILE A 270 -23.90 -11.94 -5.97
C ILE A 270 -23.44 -12.88 -7.08
N LEU A 271 -24.36 -13.68 -7.58
CA LEU A 271 -24.18 -14.51 -8.76
C LEU A 271 -24.81 -13.81 -9.98
N ASP A 272 -24.00 -13.55 -11.00
CA ASP A 272 -24.43 -13.09 -12.32
C ASP A 272 -23.94 -14.04 -13.39
N LYS A 273 -24.82 -14.89 -13.91
CA LYS A 273 -24.48 -16.04 -14.77
C LYS A 273 -23.57 -17.01 -14.01
N ASP A 274 -22.30 -17.14 -14.46
CA ASP A 274 -21.30 -18.02 -13.83
C ASP A 274 -20.27 -17.21 -12.99
N ALA A 275 -20.48 -15.91 -12.80
CA ALA A 275 -19.59 -15.00 -12.11
C ALA A 275 -20.06 -14.70 -10.70
N ILE A 276 -19.25 -15.00 -9.71
CA ILE A 276 -19.51 -14.74 -8.28
C ILE A 276 -18.73 -13.49 -7.87
N TYR A 277 -19.46 -12.52 -7.36
CA TYR A 277 -18.97 -11.20 -6.97
C TYR A 277 -19.08 -10.94 -5.47
N LEU A 278 -18.11 -10.20 -4.95
CA LEU A 278 -18.38 -9.38 -3.77
C LEU A 278 -19.34 -8.23 -4.16
N PRO A 279 -20.39 -7.92 -3.39
CA PRO A 279 -21.43 -6.95 -3.75
C PRO A 279 -20.89 -5.58 -4.20
N PRO A 280 -19.83 -4.99 -3.55
CA PRO A 280 -19.30 -3.70 -3.98
C PRO A 280 -18.78 -3.70 -5.43
N PHE A 281 -18.15 -4.77 -5.87
CA PHE A 281 -17.61 -4.88 -7.23
C PHE A 281 -18.70 -5.05 -8.28
N TYR A 282 -19.73 -5.87 -7.99
CA TYR A 282 -20.89 -6.03 -8.86
C TYR A 282 -21.60 -4.69 -9.10
N HIS A 283 -21.93 -4.00 -8.01
CA HIS A 283 -22.59 -2.70 -8.10
C HIS A 283 -21.72 -1.64 -8.77
N ALA A 284 -20.40 -1.71 -8.61
CA ALA A 284 -19.49 -0.80 -9.28
C ALA A 284 -19.44 -1.03 -10.80
N GLU A 285 -19.39 -2.29 -11.26
CA GLU A 285 -19.44 -2.57 -12.71
C GLU A 285 -20.77 -2.16 -13.32
N CYS A 286 -21.87 -2.53 -12.70
CA CYS A 286 -23.22 -2.16 -13.16
C CYS A 286 -23.39 -0.64 -13.18
N GLY A 287 -22.98 0.05 -12.12
CA GLY A 287 -23.08 1.50 -12.01
C GLY A 287 -22.20 2.22 -13.04
N THR A 288 -20.96 1.77 -13.20
CA THR A 288 -20.04 2.32 -14.21
C THR A 288 -20.59 2.16 -15.61
N SER A 289 -21.05 0.95 -15.96
CA SER A 289 -21.62 0.68 -17.29
C SER A 289 -22.84 1.53 -17.58
N ARG A 290 -23.78 1.60 -16.63
CA ARG A 290 -25.01 2.40 -16.79
C ARG A 290 -24.69 3.87 -17.03
N ARG A 291 -23.88 4.49 -16.13
CA ARG A 291 -23.54 5.91 -16.21
C ARG A 291 -22.77 6.28 -17.47
N LEU A 292 -21.83 5.45 -17.90
CA LEU A 292 -21.10 5.69 -19.16
C LEU A 292 -22.02 5.62 -20.38
N ARG A 293 -22.97 4.68 -20.39
CA ARG A 293 -23.97 4.62 -21.48
C ARG A 293 -24.89 5.84 -21.48
N ASP A 294 -25.38 6.23 -20.30
CA ASP A 294 -26.25 7.40 -20.15
C ASP A 294 -25.53 8.69 -20.59
N LEU A 295 -24.27 8.87 -20.20
CA LEU A 295 -23.43 9.98 -20.64
C LEU A 295 -23.19 9.95 -22.14
N ALA A 296 -22.86 8.79 -22.71
CA ALA A 296 -22.57 8.65 -24.13
C ALA A 296 -23.80 8.90 -25.04
N GLN A 297 -24.99 8.53 -24.54
CA GLN A 297 -26.27 8.72 -25.25
C GLN A 297 -26.89 10.10 -25.02
N SER A 298 -26.42 10.86 -24.04
CA SER A 298 -26.95 12.18 -23.76
C SER A 298 -26.68 13.11 -24.95
N THR A 299 -27.73 13.73 -25.47
CA THR A 299 -27.65 14.69 -26.59
C THR A 299 -26.98 15.98 -26.09
N GLY A 300 -25.72 16.16 -26.45
CA GLY A 300 -25.02 17.42 -26.21
C GLY A 300 -25.37 18.46 -27.25
N ARG A 301 -25.64 19.71 -26.88
CA ARG A 301 -25.58 20.83 -27.84
C ARG A 301 -24.19 20.80 -28.50
N SER A 302 -24.18 20.94 -29.85
CA SER A 302 -22.94 21.27 -30.54
C SER A 302 -22.34 22.51 -29.89
N LEU A 303 -21.07 22.45 -29.47
CA LEU A 303 -20.42 23.60 -28.82
C LEU A 303 -20.09 24.73 -29.78
N PHE A 304 -20.14 24.44 -31.09
CA PHE A 304 -19.86 25.39 -32.11
C PHE A 304 -21.01 25.36 -33.14
N ASP A 305 -21.64 26.51 -33.39
CA ASP A 305 -22.70 26.69 -34.41
C ASP A 305 -22.14 26.61 -35.84
N GLY A 306 -20.91 26.12 -36.03
CA GLY A 306 -20.21 25.97 -37.29
C GLY A 306 -19.09 24.95 -37.19
N LEU A 307 -18.33 24.78 -38.25
CA LEU A 307 -17.15 23.94 -38.29
C LEU A 307 -16.11 24.47 -37.28
N PHE A 308 -15.71 23.61 -36.34
CA PHE A 308 -14.57 23.89 -35.46
C PHE A 308 -13.32 24.17 -36.33
N ASP A 309 -12.80 25.40 -36.28
CA ASP A 309 -11.62 25.81 -37.05
C ASP A 309 -10.31 25.49 -36.26
N PRO A 310 -9.54 24.49 -36.71
CA PRO A 310 -8.27 24.13 -36.08
C PRO A 310 -7.20 25.23 -36.17
N SER A 311 -7.26 26.12 -37.19
CA SER A 311 -6.25 27.16 -37.37
C SER A 311 -6.28 28.20 -36.25
N SER A 312 -7.47 28.41 -35.69
CA SER A 312 -7.67 29.30 -34.55
C SER A 312 -7.05 28.77 -33.24
N LEU A 313 -6.89 27.44 -33.10
CA LEU A 313 -6.20 26.82 -31.95
C LEU A 313 -4.68 26.96 -32.07
N THR A 314 -4.13 26.79 -33.27
CA THR A 314 -2.70 26.98 -33.51
C THR A 314 -2.28 28.41 -33.21
N ALA A 315 -3.11 29.40 -33.56
CA ALA A 315 -2.84 30.79 -33.22
C ALA A 315 -2.85 31.06 -31.68
N GLU A 316 -3.72 30.37 -30.95
CA GLU A 316 -3.85 30.53 -29.48
C GLU A 316 -2.77 29.77 -28.70
N THR A 317 -2.46 28.53 -29.10
CA THR A 317 -1.52 27.66 -28.37
C THR A 317 -0.09 27.74 -28.88
N GLY A 318 0.13 28.25 -30.09
CA GLY A 318 1.42 28.22 -30.77
C GLY A 318 1.87 26.80 -31.19
N ILE A 319 0.97 25.82 -31.15
CA ILE A 319 1.27 24.41 -31.41
C ILE A 319 0.62 23.98 -32.73
N GLU A 320 1.43 23.38 -33.61
CA GLU A 320 0.91 22.68 -34.78
C GLU A 320 0.49 21.27 -34.44
N TYR A 321 -0.79 20.96 -34.61
CA TYR A 321 -1.36 19.64 -34.35
C TYR A 321 -1.40 18.81 -35.64
N ASP A 322 -1.09 17.52 -35.54
CA ASP A 322 -1.30 16.61 -36.67
C ASP A 322 -2.78 16.23 -36.83
N GLU A 323 -3.10 15.54 -37.93
CA GLU A 323 -4.49 15.17 -38.28
C GLU A 323 -5.18 14.34 -37.20
N VAL A 324 -4.45 13.41 -36.55
CA VAL A 324 -4.99 12.54 -35.49
C VAL A 324 -5.22 13.34 -34.22
N GLN A 325 -4.31 14.24 -33.86
CA GLN A 325 -4.48 15.17 -32.74
C GLN A 325 -5.67 16.11 -32.98
N LEU A 326 -5.82 16.66 -34.17
CA LEU A 326 -6.99 17.47 -34.52
C LEU A 326 -8.30 16.66 -34.47
N ALA A 327 -8.27 15.41 -34.91
CA ALA A 327 -9.42 14.50 -34.76
C ALA A 327 -9.79 14.28 -33.30
N ALA A 328 -8.79 14.10 -32.40
CA ALA A 328 -9.02 13.98 -30.96
C ALA A 328 -9.66 15.26 -30.39
N ILE A 329 -9.14 16.43 -30.74
CA ILE A 329 -9.69 17.72 -30.30
C ILE A 329 -11.14 17.90 -30.80
N ARG A 330 -11.42 17.62 -32.08
CA ARG A 330 -12.79 17.62 -32.62
C ARG A 330 -13.70 16.64 -31.86
N GLN A 331 -13.22 15.42 -31.58
CA GLN A 331 -13.99 14.42 -30.86
C GLN A 331 -14.33 14.89 -29.44
N ALA A 332 -13.42 15.58 -28.75
CA ALA A 332 -13.65 16.10 -27.40
C ALA A 332 -14.74 17.20 -27.37
N VAL A 333 -14.85 18.01 -28.41
CA VAL A 333 -15.88 19.06 -28.47
C VAL A 333 -17.22 18.54 -29.02
N THR A 334 -17.26 17.41 -29.71
CA THR A 334 -18.49 16.83 -30.25
C THR A 334 -19.09 15.74 -29.38
N SER A 335 -18.29 14.92 -28.71
CA SER A 335 -18.76 13.81 -27.87
C SER A 335 -18.89 14.21 -26.43
N LYS A 336 -19.82 13.57 -25.73
CA LYS A 336 -19.96 13.71 -24.26
C LYS A 336 -18.91 12.91 -23.49
N VAL A 337 -18.53 11.75 -24.00
CA VAL A 337 -17.47 10.91 -23.43
C VAL A 337 -16.54 10.48 -24.55
N MET A 338 -15.23 10.51 -24.29
CA MET A 338 -14.22 9.95 -25.19
C MET A 338 -13.00 9.43 -24.44
N VAL A 339 -12.23 8.59 -25.12
CA VAL A 339 -10.91 8.13 -24.66
C VAL A 339 -9.82 8.61 -25.60
N LEU A 340 -8.77 9.20 -25.03
CA LEU A 340 -7.52 9.52 -25.71
C LEU A 340 -6.43 8.58 -25.20
N THR A 341 -5.88 7.72 -26.05
CA THR A 341 -4.82 6.79 -25.66
C THR A 341 -3.62 6.85 -26.60
N GLY A 342 -2.45 6.49 -26.10
CA GLY A 342 -1.21 6.43 -26.88
C GLY A 342 0.01 6.19 -25.98
N GLY A 343 1.09 5.70 -26.58
CA GLY A 343 2.35 5.44 -25.90
C GLY A 343 3.20 6.69 -25.64
N PRO A 344 4.44 6.52 -25.17
CA PRO A 344 5.37 7.62 -24.96
C PRO A 344 5.73 8.28 -26.29
N GLY A 345 5.92 9.60 -26.26
CA GLY A 345 6.33 10.38 -27.44
C GLY A 345 5.26 10.56 -28.52
N THR A 346 4.00 10.17 -28.27
CA THR A 346 2.88 10.31 -29.23
C THR A 346 2.09 11.61 -29.07
N GLY A 347 2.47 12.48 -28.13
CA GLY A 347 1.88 13.80 -27.97
C GLY A 347 0.57 13.84 -27.17
N LYS A 348 0.31 12.88 -26.26
CA LYS A 348 -0.88 12.90 -25.38
C LYS A 348 -1.04 14.24 -24.65
N THR A 349 0.02 14.71 -23.98
CA THR A 349 -0.01 15.97 -23.21
C THR A 349 -0.33 17.16 -24.11
N THR A 350 0.31 17.24 -25.28
CA THR A 350 0.06 18.30 -26.26
C THR A 350 -1.39 18.28 -26.76
N THR A 351 -1.92 17.08 -27.05
CA THR A 351 -3.32 16.93 -27.48
C THR A 351 -4.28 17.32 -26.36
N THR A 352 -3.97 16.95 -25.11
CA THR A 352 -4.76 17.35 -23.93
C THR A 352 -4.79 18.87 -23.75
N GLN A 353 -3.67 19.57 -23.96
CA GLN A 353 -3.62 21.04 -23.96
C GLN A 353 -4.53 21.64 -25.06
N GLY A 354 -4.50 21.05 -26.26
CA GLY A 354 -5.39 21.45 -27.37
C GLY A 354 -6.88 21.23 -27.04
N ILE A 355 -7.22 20.11 -26.41
CA ILE A 355 -8.58 19.83 -25.94
C ILE A 355 -9.01 20.87 -24.88
N ILE A 356 -8.16 21.19 -23.91
CA ILE A 356 -8.44 22.21 -22.90
C ILE A 356 -8.68 23.56 -23.52
N ALA A 357 -7.82 23.99 -24.49
CA ALA A 357 -7.96 25.25 -25.18
C ALA A 357 -9.28 25.32 -25.97
N ALA A 358 -9.63 24.25 -26.68
CA ALA A 358 -10.88 24.17 -27.42
C ALA A 358 -12.13 24.27 -26.52
N LEU A 359 -12.13 23.55 -25.39
CA LEU A 359 -13.23 23.58 -24.43
C LEU A 359 -13.36 24.95 -23.75
N LYS A 360 -12.25 25.58 -23.38
CA LYS A 360 -12.24 26.95 -22.83
C LYS A 360 -12.74 27.98 -23.83
N LYS A 361 -12.34 27.86 -25.09
CA LYS A 361 -12.82 28.73 -26.17
C LYS A 361 -14.33 28.63 -26.38
N ALA A 362 -14.90 27.45 -26.12
CA ALA A 362 -16.34 27.24 -26.06
C ALA A 362 -17.02 27.78 -24.78
N GLY A 363 -16.28 28.46 -23.90
CA GLY A 363 -16.79 29.03 -22.67
C GLY A 363 -17.00 28.01 -21.52
N LEU A 364 -16.46 26.79 -21.64
CA LEU A 364 -16.68 25.73 -20.68
C LEU A 364 -15.72 25.81 -19.49
N ARG A 365 -16.23 25.54 -18.29
CA ARG A 365 -15.47 25.34 -17.08
C ARG A 365 -14.87 23.93 -17.06
N VAL A 366 -13.55 23.83 -17.26
CA VAL A 366 -12.83 22.56 -17.33
C VAL A 366 -12.24 22.21 -15.97
N LEU A 367 -12.51 20.99 -15.51
CA LEU A 367 -11.91 20.36 -14.34
C LEU A 367 -10.85 19.37 -14.79
N LEU A 368 -9.73 19.29 -14.02
CA LEU A 368 -8.64 18.37 -14.30
C LEU A 368 -8.44 17.44 -13.11
N ALA A 369 -8.29 16.13 -13.36
CA ALA A 369 -8.06 15.13 -12.33
C ALA A 369 -7.06 14.05 -12.77
N ALA A 370 -6.46 13.40 -11.77
CA ALA A 370 -5.63 12.21 -11.98
C ALA A 370 -5.75 11.27 -10.76
N PRO A 371 -5.43 9.97 -10.88
CA PRO A 371 -5.55 9.03 -9.77
C PRO A 371 -4.53 9.27 -8.64
N THR A 372 -3.37 9.85 -8.93
CA THR A 372 -2.28 10.07 -7.96
C THR A 372 -1.89 11.54 -7.86
N GLY A 373 -1.34 11.94 -6.68
CA GLY A 373 -0.86 13.32 -6.44
C GLY A 373 0.19 13.75 -7.45
N ARG A 374 1.12 12.87 -7.81
CA ARG A 374 2.16 13.15 -8.81
C ARG A 374 1.64 13.36 -10.21
N ALA A 375 0.69 12.52 -10.63
CA ALA A 375 0.07 12.70 -11.93
C ALA A 375 -0.72 14.01 -11.99
N ALA A 376 -1.45 14.36 -10.92
CA ALA A 376 -2.15 15.63 -10.82
C ALA A 376 -1.19 16.83 -10.85
N LYS A 377 -0.09 16.79 -10.09
CA LYS A 377 0.94 17.84 -10.10
C LYS A 377 1.53 18.01 -11.51
N ARG A 378 1.93 16.90 -12.16
CA ARG A 378 2.45 16.93 -13.54
C ARG A 378 1.44 17.53 -14.52
N MET A 379 0.17 17.17 -14.38
CA MET A 379 -0.90 17.71 -15.20
C MET A 379 -1.08 19.21 -14.98
N SER A 380 -0.97 19.68 -13.72
CA SER A 380 -1.01 21.12 -13.41
C SER A 380 0.16 21.88 -14.03
N GLU A 381 1.38 21.34 -13.91
CA GLU A 381 2.60 21.94 -14.49
C GLU A 381 2.51 22.01 -16.03
N ALA A 382 2.00 20.95 -16.65
CA ALA A 382 1.89 20.89 -18.11
C ALA A 382 0.80 21.80 -18.67
N THR A 383 -0.29 22.00 -17.95
CA THR A 383 -1.47 22.74 -18.45
C THR A 383 -1.58 24.16 -17.93
N GLY A 384 -0.82 24.51 -16.88
CA GLY A 384 -0.93 25.78 -16.16
C GLY A 384 -2.25 25.93 -15.37
N MET A 385 -3.01 24.82 -15.18
CA MET A 385 -4.28 24.81 -14.45
C MET A 385 -4.17 23.89 -13.24
N GLU A 386 -4.93 24.16 -12.19
CA GLU A 386 -5.02 23.28 -11.05
C GLU A 386 -5.65 21.94 -11.44
N ALA A 387 -4.91 20.84 -11.25
CA ALA A 387 -5.42 19.48 -11.33
C ALA A 387 -5.41 18.87 -9.92
N LYS A 388 -6.44 18.11 -9.60
CA LYS A 388 -6.62 17.45 -8.29
C LYS A 388 -6.51 15.94 -8.42
N THR A 389 -6.17 15.25 -7.33
CA THR A 389 -6.41 13.80 -7.31
C THR A 389 -7.91 13.55 -7.35
N ILE A 390 -8.32 12.39 -7.92
CA ILE A 390 -9.75 12.02 -7.96
C ILE A 390 -10.33 12.04 -6.54
N HIS A 391 -9.62 11.55 -5.53
CA HIS A 391 -10.06 11.58 -4.14
C HIS A 391 -10.27 13.03 -3.62
N ARG A 392 -9.36 13.96 -3.92
CA ARG A 392 -9.54 15.37 -3.54
C ARG A 392 -10.66 16.04 -4.32
N LEU A 393 -10.79 15.72 -5.60
CA LEU A 393 -11.88 16.25 -6.42
C LEU A 393 -13.24 15.82 -5.89
N LEU A 394 -13.34 14.57 -5.41
CA LEU A 394 -14.54 13.99 -4.82
C LEU A 394 -14.70 14.28 -3.32
N GLU A 395 -13.81 15.06 -2.72
CA GLU A 395 -13.82 15.43 -1.29
C GLU A 395 -13.94 14.20 -0.39
N TYR A 396 -13.10 13.18 -0.64
CA TYR A 396 -13.10 11.93 0.12
C TYR A 396 -12.65 12.15 1.57
N ASN A 397 -13.41 11.60 2.51
CA ASN A 397 -13.08 11.50 3.93
C ASN A 397 -13.21 10.03 4.37
N PRO A 398 -12.23 9.45 5.08
CA PRO A 398 -12.31 8.06 5.55
C PRO A 398 -13.54 7.74 6.42
N GLN A 399 -14.09 8.72 7.15
CA GLN A 399 -15.26 8.54 8.01
C GLN A 399 -16.57 8.63 7.24
N ASP A 400 -16.69 9.60 6.32
CA ASP A 400 -17.93 9.95 5.63
C ASP A 400 -17.98 9.44 4.17
N GLY A 401 -16.85 8.93 3.65
CA GLY A 401 -16.71 8.52 2.25
C GLY A 401 -16.55 9.70 1.29
N TYR A 402 -17.13 9.59 0.10
CA TYR A 402 -17.08 10.62 -0.95
C TYR A 402 -18.22 11.62 -0.81
N LYS A 403 -17.92 12.91 -0.57
CA LYS A 403 -18.93 13.97 -0.45
C LYS A 403 -19.51 14.38 -1.80
N ARG A 404 -18.72 14.31 -2.89
CA ARG A 404 -19.21 14.50 -4.25
C ARG A 404 -19.73 13.17 -4.78
N ASN A 405 -21.01 13.14 -5.14
CA ASN A 405 -21.75 11.95 -5.56
C ASN A 405 -23.01 12.36 -6.36
N ASP A 406 -23.99 11.45 -6.52
CA ASP A 406 -25.23 11.70 -7.26
C ASP A 406 -26.08 12.85 -6.64
N GLU A 407 -26.03 13.02 -5.32
CA GLU A 407 -26.78 14.05 -4.59
C GLU A 407 -26.06 15.40 -4.57
N ASN A 408 -24.72 15.37 -4.64
CA ASN A 408 -23.85 16.54 -4.64
C ASN A 408 -22.82 16.45 -5.75
N PRO A 409 -23.23 16.65 -7.03
CA PRO A 409 -22.35 16.44 -8.17
C PRO A 409 -21.26 17.48 -8.28
N LEU A 410 -20.29 17.20 -9.15
CA LEU A 410 -19.21 18.13 -9.51
C LEU A 410 -19.76 19.36 -10.23
N GLU A 411 -19.18 20.51 -9.92
CA GLU A 411 -19.52 21.78 -10.55
C GLU A 411 -18.52 22.09 -11.66
N GLY A 412 -18.92 21.87 -12.91
CA GLY A 412 -18.12 22.10 -14.10
C GLY A 412 -18.84 21.62 -15.35
N ASP A 413 -18.30 21.95 -16.53
CA ASP A 413 -18.90 21.60 -17.82
C ASP A 413 -18.14 20.47 -18.51
N ALA A 414 -16.86 20.31 -18.17
CA ALA A 414 -15.99 19.25 -18.68
C ALA A 414 -15.03 18.77 -17.61
N LEU A 415 -14.77 17.46 -17.59
CA LEU A 415 -13.77 16.81 -16.74
C LEU A 415 -12.79 16.04 -17.62
N ILE A 416 -11.51 16.32 -17.46
CA ILE A 416 -10.42 15.57 -18.09
C ILE A 416 -9.69 14.80 -17.02
N VAL A 417 -9.59 13.48 -17.20
CA VAL A 417 -8.93 12.57 -16.25
C VAL A 417 -7.72 11.96 -16.94
N ASP A 418 -6.52 12.22 -16.40
CA ASP A 418 -5.27 11.66 -16.92
C ASP A 418 -4.87 10.39 -16.15
N GLU A 419 -3.94 9.60 -16.71
CA GLU A 419 -3.44 8.32 -16.17
C GLU A 419 -4.58 7.34 -15.85
N CYS A 420 -5.61 7.28 -16.71
CA CYS A 420 -6.79 6.44 -16.47
C CYS A 420 -6.51 4.93 -16.42
N SER A 421 -5.35 4.45 -16.89
CA SER A 421 -4.92 3.06 -16.73
C SER A 421 -4.81 2.62 -15.26
N MET A 422 -4.63 3.57 -14.34
CA MET A 422 -4.48 3.32 -12.91
C MET A 422 -5.82 3.29 -12.14
N ILE A 423 -6.93 3.58 -12.79
CA ILE A 423 -8.25 3.67 -12.14
C ILE A 423 -8.91 2.30 -12.10
N ASP A 424 -9.19 1.81 -10.89
CA ASP A 424 -9.94 0.57 -10.65
C ASP A 424 -11.46 0.78 -10.77
N ILE A 425 -12.22 -0.31 -10.71
CA ILE A 425 -13.68 -0.26 -10.93
C ILE A 425 -14.42 0.50 -9.81
N LEU A 426 -13.94 0.43 -8.57
CA LEU A 426 -14.56 1.12 -7.44
C LEU A 426 -14.37 2.64 -7.54
N LEU A 427 -13.14 3.06 -7.84
CA LEU A 427 -12.80 4.48 -8.01
C LEU A 427 -13.51 5.07 -9.23
N MET A 428 -13.60 4.32 -10.34
CA MET A 428 -14.33 4.76 -11.53
C MET A 428 -15.82 4.93 -11.23
N ASN A 429 -16.44 3.98 -10.54
CA ASN A 429 -17.85 4.10 -10.19
C ASN A 429 -18.13 5.32 -9.28
N ASN A 430 -17.27 5.58 -8.30
CA ASN A 430 -17.42 6.75 -7.43
C ASN A 430 -17.18 8.06 -8.20
N LEU A 431 -16.23 8.11 -9.11
CA LEU A 431 -16.02 9.26 -9.99
C LEU A 431 -17.28 9.54 -10.83
N LEU A 432 -17.83 8.51 -11.48
CA LEU A 432 -19.01 8.66 -12.34
C LEU A 432 -20.29 9.00 -11.59
N LYS A 433 -20.41 8.64 -10.30
CA LYS A 433 -21.50 9.11 -9.43
C LYS A 433 -21.49 10.62 -9.29
N ALA A 434 -20.31 11.24 -9.25
CA ALA A 434 -20.19 12.69 -9.08
C ALA A 434 -20.25 13.47 -10.40
N VAL A 435 -20.20 12.80 -11.57
CA VAL A 435 -20.25 13.44 -12.88
C VAL A 435 -21.71 13.61 -13.32
N PRO A 436 -22.24 14.85 -13.41
CA PRO A 436 -23.61 15.09 -13.88
C PRO A 436 -23.75 14.79 -15.38
N VAL A 437 -24.94 14.36 -15.82
CA VAL A 437 -25.21 13.98 -17.22
C VAL A 437 -24.87 15.07 -18.22
N GLY A 438 -24.91 16.33 -17.81
CA GLY A 438 -24.55 17.49 -18.66
C GLY A 438 -23.05 17.65 -18.93
N MET A 439 -22.19 17.11 -18.07
CA MET A 439 -20.73 17.26 -18.11
C MET A 439 -20.11 16.43 -19.24
N ARG A 440 -19.07 16.97 -19.90
CA ARG A 440 -18.22 16.21 -20.82
C ARG A 440 -17.13 15.49 -20.08
N LEU A 441 -16.75 14.29 -20.54
CA LEU A 441 -15.75 13.46 -19.87
C LEU A 441 -14.71 12.98 -20.89
N VAL A 442 -13.45 13.31 -20.63
CA VAL A 442 -12.31 12.90 -21.46
C VAL A 442 -11.38 12.05 -20.60
N PHE A 443 -11.27 10.77 -20.93
CA PHE A 443 -10.31 9.87 -20.33
C PHE A 443 -9.00 9.89 -21.13
N VAL A 444 -7.90 10.18 -20.44
CA VAL A 444 -6.56 10.16 -21.05
C VAL A 444 -5.74 9.07 -20.36
N GLY A 445 -5.03 8.25 -21.13
CA GLY A 445 -4.20 7.19 -20.55
C GLY A 445 -3.42 6.40 -21.58
N ASP A 446 -2.60 5.49 -21.08
CA ASP A 446 -1.81 4.58 -21.89
C ASP A 446 -2.25 3.14 -21.54
N ILE A 447 -2.97 2.50 -22.48
CA ILE A 447 -3.54 1.15 -22.31
C ILE A 447 -2.46 0.07 -22.15
N ASP A 448 -1.23 0.36 -22.56
CA ASP A 448 -0.12 -0.59 -22.58
C ASP A 448 0.74 -0.53 -21.29
N GLN A 449 0.50 0.46 -20.44
CA GLN A 449 1.09 0.53 -19.10
C GLN A 449 0.45 -0.50 -18.16
N LEU A 450 1.00 -0.59 -16.95
CA LEU A 450 0.41 -1.42 -15.88
C LEU A 450 -1.05 -1.00 -15.64
N PRO A 451 -1.96 -1.95 -15.50
CA PRO A 451 -3.33 -1.67 -15.09
C PRO A 451 -3.39 -1.17 -13.64
N SER A 452 -4.59 -0.81 -13.18
CA SER A 452 -4.85 -0.46 -11.77
C SER A 452 -4.34 -1.54 -10.81
N VAL A 453 -3.92 -1.15 -9.62
CA VAL A 453 -3.60 -2.11 -8.55
C VAL A 453 -4.89 -2.79 -8.07
N GLY A 454 -5.98 -2.04 -7.91
CA GLY A 454 -7.31 -2.58 -7.58
C GLY A 454 -7.97 -3.33 -8.74
N ALA A 455 -9.12 -3.95 -8.42
CA ALA A 455 -9.86 -4.82 -9.32
C ALA A 455 -10.42 -4.10 -10.56
N GLY A 456 -10.40 -4.79 -11.69
CA GLY A 456 -10.90 -4.32 -12.99
C GLY A 456 -9.80 -3.90 -13.97
N ASN A 457 -10.20 -3.75 -15.22
CA ASN A 457 -9.35 -3.27 -16.31
C ASN A 457 -10.07 -2.17 -17.08
N VAL A 458 -10.53 -1.16 -16.33
CA VAL A 458 -11.57 -0.22 -16.73
C VAL A 458 -11.25 0.47 -18.05
N LEU A 459 -10.05 1.05 -18.21
CA LEU A 459 -9.69 1.76 -19.45
C LEU A 459 -9.72 0.81 -20.66
N ARG A 460 -9.20 -0.41 -20.51
CA ARG A 460 -9.19 -1.43 -21.55
C ARG A 460 -10.61 -1.86 -21.90
N ASP A 461 -11.45 -2.13 -20.91
CA ASP A 461 -12.82 -2.56 -21.11
C ASP A 461 -13.66 -1.51 -21.80
N ILE A 462 -13.47 -0.22 -21.48
CA ILE A 462 -14.10 0.89 -22.17
C ILE A 462 -13.68 0.93 -23.64
N ILE A 463 -12.38 0.81 -23.91
CA ILE A 463 -11.85 0.82 -25.29
C ILE A 463 -12.37 -0.39 -26.08
N ASP A 464 -12.29 -1.58 -25.51
CA ASP A 464 -12.66 -2.85 -26.15
C ASP A 464 -14.18 -3.01 -26.29
N SER A 465 -14.97 -2.25 -25.55
CA SER A 465 -16.44 -2.20 -25.71
C SER A 465 -16.89 -1.60 -27.03
N GLN A 466 -16.06 -0.77 -27.67
CA GLN A 466 -16.37 -0.03 -28.92
C GLN A 466 -17.63 0.85 -28.84
N ARG A 467 -18.09 1.20 -27.62
CA ARG A 467 -19.28 2.06 -27.42
C ARG A 467 -18.92 3.50 -27.11
N ILE A 468 -17.72 3.75 -26.66
CA ILE A 468 -17.18 5.08 -26.39
C ILE A 468 -16.18 5.43 -27.48
N PRO A 469 -16.23 6.63 -28.08
CA PRO A 469 -15.26 7.08 -29.05
C PRO A 469 -13.82 7.02 -28.49
N VAL A 470 -12.91 6.43 -29.27
CA VAL A 470 -11.50 6.28 -28.90
C VAL A 470 -10.62 6.87 -29.98
N VAL A 471 -9.73 7.77 -29.58
CA VAL A 471 -8.66 8.24 -30.48
C VAL A 471 -7.33 7.68 -29.98
N ARG A 472 -6.65 6.92 -30.85
CA ARG A 472 -5.34 6.33 -30.58
C ARG A 472 -4.25 7.14 -31.27
N LEU A 473 -3.36 7.75 -30.46
CA LEU A 473 -2.16 8.42 -30.96
C LEU A 473 -1.08 7.36 -31.20
N VAL A 474 -0.80 7.05 -32.45
CA VAL A 474 0.17 6.02 -32.84
C VAL A 474 1.46 6.60 -33.42
N ARG A 475 1.41 7.86 -33.87
CA ARG A 475 2.56 8.52 -34.49
C ARG A 475 3.56 8.96 -33.41
N ILE A 476 4.80 8.49 -33.52
CA ILE A 476 5.92 8.95 -32.72
C ILE A 476 6.51 10.19 -33.38
N PHE A 477 6.54 11.32 -32.67
CA PHE A 477 7.07 12.57 -33.22
C PHE A 477 8.58 12.51 -33.44
N ARG A 478 9.07 13.28 -34.43
CA ARG A 478 10.47 13.25 -34.89
C ARG A 478 11.50 13.41 -33.76
N GLN A 479 11.24 14.25 -32.78
CA GLN A 479 12.10 14.40 -31.60
C GLN A 479 12.16 13.13 -30.76
N ALA A 480 11.04 12.49 -30.55
CA ALA A 480 10.92 11.25 -29.79
C ALA A 480 11.48 10.02 -30.53
N GLN A 481 11.51 10.04 -31.88
CA GLN A 481 12.13 8.98 -32.68
C GLN A 481 13.65 8.89 -32.49
N LYS A 482 14.31 9.97 -32.05
CA LYS A 482 15.74 9.96 -31.72
C LYS A 482 16.04 9.29 -30.37
N SER A 483 15.03 9.13 -29.51
CA SER A 483 15.17 8.50 -28.20
C SER A 483 15.04 6.98 -28.33
N ARG A 484 16.08 6.26 -27.93
CA ARG A 484 16.01 4.79 -27.82
C ARG A 484 15.10 4.34 -26.70
N ILE A 485 14.93 5.12 -25.63
CA ILE A 485 13.94 4.85 -24.59
C ILE A 485 12.56 4.70 -25.22
N VAL A 486 12.15 5.68 -26.04
CA VAL A 486 10.84 5.68 -26.70
C VAL A 486 10.74 4.54 -27.71
N MET A 487 11.73 4.39 -28.58
CA MET A 487 11.72 3.34 -29.62
C MET A 487 11.70 1.94 -29.00
N ASN A 488 12.50 1.70 -27.96
CA ASN A 488 12.53 0.43 -27.26
C ASN A 488 11.23 0.14 -26.50
N ALA A 489 10.60 1.16 -25.91
CA ALA A 489 9.29 1.00 -25.29
C ALA A 489 8.25 0.52 -26.32
N HIS A 490 8.19 1.14 -27.51
CA HIS A 490 7.30 0.69 -28.58
C HIS A 490 7.66 -0.70 -29.12
N THR A 491 8.95 -1.03 -29.25
CA THR A 491 9.43 -2.36 -29.67
C THR A 491 8.99 -3.43 -28.68
N ILE A 492 9.17 -3.18 -27.38
CA ILE A 492 8.72 -4.08 -26.29
C ILE A 492 7.20 -4.26 -26.33
N ASN A 493 6.45 -3.17 -26.50
CA ASN A 493 5.00 -3.22 -26.56
C ASN A 493 4.47 -4.10 -27.72
N GLN A 494 5.22 -4.12 -28.83
CA GLN A 494 4.96 -5.01 -29.96
C GLN A 494 5.40 -6.46 -29.75
N GLY A 495 5.93 -6.82 -28.57
CA GLY A 495 6.42 -8.17 -28.26
C GLY A 495 7.77 -8.49 -28.89
N ARG A 496 8.49 -7.48 -29.39
CA ARG A 496 9.83 -7.65 -29.98
C ARG A 496 10.91 -7.26 -28.98
N PHE A 497 12.05 -7.93 -29.09
CA PHE A 497 13.20 -7.67 -28.24
C PHE A 497 13.77 -6.28 -28.54
N PRO A 498 14.05 -5.43 -27.51
CA PRO A 498 14.53 -4.08 -27.69
C PRO A 498 16.00 -4.04 -28.20
N ASP A 499 16.41 -2.93 -28.79
CA ASP A 499 17.81 -2.67 -29.08
C ASP A 499 18.61 -2.44 -27.79
N THR A 500 19.47 -3.39 -27.46
CA THR A 500 20.34 -3.38 -26.27
C THR A 500 21.79 -3.01 -26.59
N SER A 501 22.07 -2.49 -27.78
CA SER A 501 23.40 -2.03 -28.15
C SER A 501 23.75 -0.74 -27.39
N ASN A 502 24.91 -0.76 -26.70
CA ASN A 502 25.41 0.38 -25.95
C ASN A 502 26.23 1.28 -26.87
N GLY A 503 25.71 2.46 -27.23
CA GLY A 503 26.41 3.48 -28.04
C GLY A 503 26.80 4.69 -27.21
N ARG A 504 27.64 5.58 -27.79
CA ARG A 504 28.05 6.81 -27.08
C ARG A 504 26.92 7.84 -26.96
N ASP A 505 26.02 7.89 -27.94
CA ASP A 505 24.94 8.87 -28.04
C ASP A 505 23.57 8.23 -27.78
N THR A 506 23.51 7.22 -26.92
CA THR A 506 22.26 6.57 -26.55
C THR A 506 21.73 7.07 -25.21
N ASP A 507 20.42 7.11 -25.10
CA ASP A 507 19.68 7.37 -23.84
C ASP A 507 19.21 6.07 -23.16
N PHE A 508 19.46 4.89 -23.79
CA PHE A 508 19.07 3.58 -23.29
C PHE A 508 20.30 2.64 -23.24
N PHE A 509 20.55 2.07 -22.08
CA PHE A 509 21.67 1.17 -21.83
C PHE A 509 21.21 -0.17 -21.27
N PHE A 510 21.82 -1.25 -21.70
CA PHE A 510 21.65 -2.58 -21.13
C PHE A 510 23.00 -3.14 -20.65
N MET A 511 23.12 -3.36 -19.33
CA MET A 511 24.28 -3.96 -18.71
C MET A 511 23.96 -5.42 -18.36
N ARG A 512 24.68 -6.36 -18.98
CA ARG A 512 24.49 -7.79 -18.69
C ARG A 512 25.08 -8.13 -17.33
N GLU A 513 24.23 -8.65 -16.46
CA GLU A 513 24.59 -9.20 -15.17
C GLU A 513 23.50 -10.22 -14.76
N ASP A 514 23.91 -11.45 -14.53
CA ASP A 514 22.99 -12.54 -14.17
C ASP A 514 22.95 -12.77 -12.65
N ASP A 515 23.97 -12.34 -11.93
CA ASP A 515 24.11 -12.49 -10.49
C ASP A 515 23.43 -11.33 -9.75
N PRO A 516 22.46 -11.61 -8.84
CA PRO A 516 21.72 -10.58 -8.14
C PRO A 516 22.58 -9.70 -7.21
N GLU A 517 23.56 -10.25 -6.54
CA GLU A 517 24.48 -9.54 -5.65
C GLU A 517 25.33 -8.54 -6.43
N ARG A 518 25.93 -8.99 -7.53
CA ARG A 518 26.70 -8.12 -8.42
C ARG A 518 25.84 -7.04 -9.09
N ALA A 519 24.60 -7.39 -9.42
CA ALA A 519 23.63 -6.41 -9.95
C ALA A 519 23.34 -5.32 -8.91
N ALA A 520 23.13 -5.68 -7.63
CA ALA A 520 22.92 -4.73 -6.55
C ALA A 520 24.14 -3.81 -6.34
N GLU A 521 25.36 -4.36 -6.30
CA GLU A 521 26.60 -3.59 -6.20
C GLU A 521 26.77 -2.63 -7.39
N THR A 522 26.45 -3.10 -8.60
CA THR A 522 26.53 -2.29 -9.82
C THR A 522 25.52 -1.14 -9.78
N ILE A 523 24.29 -1.37 -9.29
CA ILE A 523 23.28 -0.33 -9.09
C ILE A 523 23.80 0.74 -8.14
N VAL A 524 24.35 0.34 -6.98
CA VAL A 524 24.89 1.29 -5.99
C VAL A 524 26.01 2.14 -6.61
N ARG A 525 26.96 1.52 -7.33
CA ARG A 525 28.06 2.22 -7.99
C ARG A 525 27.57 3.16 -9.10
N LEU A 526 26.56 2.77 -9.87
CA LEU A 526 25.95 3.62 -10.90
C LEU A 526 25.34 4.88 -10.27
N VAL A 527 24.52 4.70 -9.23
CA VAL A 527 23.79 5.81 -8.58
C VAL A 527 24.75 6.75 -7.84
N LYS A 528 25.75 6.19 -7.13
CA LYS A 528 26.68 6.97 -6.32
C LYS A 528 27.70 7.73 -7.16
N GLU A 529 28.26 7.09 -8.21
CA GLU A 529 29.47 7.58 -8.86
C GLU A 529 29.33 7.79 -10.37
N ARG A 530 28.92 6.75 -11.12
CA ARG A 530 29.09 6.73 -12.59
C ARG A 530 28.11 7.67 -13.29
N LEU A 531 26.82 7.59 -12.96
CA LEU A 531 25.79 8.41 -13.58
C LEU A 531 25.89 9.89 -13.18
N PRO A 532 26.14 10.24 -11.89
CA PRO A 532 26.39 11.62 -11.51
C PRO A 532 27.56 12.27 -12.28
N ARG A 533 28.67 11.54 -12.43
CA ARG A 533 29.85 12.04 -13.18
C ARG A 533 29.59 12.17 -14.68
N ALA A 534 28.93 11.14 -15.28
CA ALA A 534 28.71 11.09 -16.72
C ALA A 534 27.75 12.16 -17.21
N TYR A 535 26.66 12.40 -16.43
CA TYR A 535 25.57 13.28 -16.85
C TYR A 535 25.49 14.59 -16.06
N ARG A 536 26.43 14.84 -15.14
CA ARG A 536 26.44 16.03 -14.24
C ARG A 536 25.12 16.22 -13.50
N GLU A 537 24.49 15.12 -13.10
CA GLU A 537 23.24 15.09 -12.35
C GLU A 537 23.49 14.67 -10.90
N SER A 538 22.77 15.25 -9.96
CA SER A 538 22.80 14.82 -8.56
C SER A 538 22.21 13.39 -8.42
N PRO A 539 22.68 12.57 -7.46
CA PRO A 539 22.06 11.29 -7.13
C PRO A 539 20.54 11.38 -6.87
N ASP A 540 20.05 12.52 -6.39
CA ASP A 540 18.62 12.76 -6.16
C ASP A 540 17.76 12.74 -7.44
N ARG A 541 18.42 12.95 -8.60
CA ARG A 541 17.78 12.92 -9.92
C ARG A 541 17.73 11.51 -10.51
N ILE A 542 18.29 10.53 -9.81
CA ILE A 542 18.37 9.14 -10.23
C ILE A 542 17.38 8.33 -9.39
N GLN A 543 16.49 7.60 -10.04
CA GLN A 543 15.56 6.68 -9.39
C GLN A 543 15.87 5.24 -9.74
N VAL A 544 16.03 4.41 -8.72
CA VAL A 544 16.09 2.97 -8.92
C VAL A 544 14.64 2.43 -8.89
N LEU A 545 14.25 1.72 -9.97
CA LEU A 545 12.96 1.06 -10.09
C LEU A 545 13.17 -0.45 -10.11
N THR A 546 12.44 -1.20 -9.31
CA THR A 546 12.58 -2.66 -9.28
C THR A 546 11.23 -3.36 -9.39
N PRO A 547 11.16 -4.56 -9.99
CA PRO A 547 9.92 -5.33 -10.06
C PRO A 547 9.33 -5.72 -8.71
N MET A 548 10.17 -5.93 -7.67
CA MET A 548 9.76 -6.55 -6.42
C MET A 548 10.16 -5.72 -5.19
N GLN A 549 9.40 -5.89 -4.10
CA GLN A 549 9.71 -5.27 -2.81
C GLN A 549 10.83 -6.03 -2.06
N ARG A 550 10.81 -7.37 -2.10
CA ARG A 550 11.74 -8.25 -1.38
C ARG A 550 12.80 -8.85 -2.32
N GLY A 551 13.86 -9.40 -1.74
CA GLY A 551 14.97 -10.03 -2.46
C GLY A 551 16.20 -9.14 -2.55
N VAL A 552 17.32 -9.68 -3.07
CA VAL A 552 18.63 -9.01 -3.14
C VAL A 552 18.56 -7.69 -3.92
N VAL A 553 17.86 -7.69 -5.05
CA VAL A 553 17.61 -6.50 -5.87
C VAL A 553 16.17 -5.97 -5.69
N GLY A 554 15.51 -6.31 -4.59
CA GLY A 554 14.23 -5.75 -4.19
C GLY A 554 14.36 -4.35 -3.59
N ALA A 555 13.27 -3.57 -3.61
CA ALA A 555 13.29 -2.18 -3.16
C ALA A 555 13.75 -2.03 -1.70
N ALA A 556 13.36 -2.95 -0.80
CA ALA A 556 13.76 -2.90 0.60
C ALA A 556 15.28 -2.99 0.78
N ASN A 557 15.92 -3.99 0.17
CA ASN A 557 17.36 -4.16 0.28
C ASN A 557 18.15 -3.06 -0.45
N LEU A 558 17.72 -2.69 -1.66
CA LEU A 558 18.37 -1.62 -2.42
C LEU A 558 18.31 -0.28 -1.69
N ASN A 559 17.22 0.01 -0.97
CA ASN A 559 17.11 1.21 -0.12
C ASN A 559 18.16 1.23 0.99
N LEU A 560 18.40 0.11 1.67
CA LEU A 560 19.43 0.01 2.71
C LEU A 560 20.83 0.20 2.14
N LEU A 561 21.14 -0.46 1.01
CA LEU A 561 22.44 -0.35 0.34
C LEU A 561 22.69 1.07 -0.17
N LEU A 562 21.69 1.70 -0.79
CA LEU A 562 21.78 3.05 -1.31
C LEU A 562 21.86 4.08 -0.18
N GLN A 563 21.11 3.93 0.90
CA GLN A 563 21.22 4.79 2.08
C GLN A 563 22.63 4.73 2.65
N GLN A 564 23.18 3.53 2.84
CA GLN A 564 24.54 3.38 3.36
C GLN A 564 25.59 3.99 2.42
N ALA A 565 25.36 3.94 1.12
CA ALA A 565 26.28 4.48 0.14
C ALA A 565 26.22 6.00 -0.02
N LEU A 566 25.00 6.59 0.07
CA LEU A 566 24.73 8.01 -0.20
C LEU A 566 24.59 8.85 1.06
N ASN A 567 24.07 8.28 2.15
CA ASN A 567 23.81 8.95 3.42
C ASN A 567 24.19 8.05 4.62
N PRO A 568 25.49 7.75 4.82
CA PRO A 568 25.96 6.74 5.78
C PRO A 568 25.84 7.16 7.25
N SER A 569 25.76 8.46 7.54
CA SER A 569 25.82 9.01 8.91
C SER A 569 24.93 10.24 9.05
N GLY A 570 24.63 10.61 10.29
CA GLY A 570 23.85 11.79 10.65
C GLY A 570 22.85 11.51 11.76
N PRO A 571 22.17 12.56 12.27
CA PRO A 571 21.08 12.41 13.23
C PRO A 571 20.01 11.48 12.68
N SER A 572 19.50 10.55 13.50
CA SER A 572 18.57 9.53 13.02
C SER A 572 17.60 9.04 14.09
N LEU A 573 16.45 8.56 13.63
CA LEU A 573 15.48 7.82 14.43
C LEU A 573 15.33 6.40 13.89
N ASN A 574 15.09 5.45 14.79
CA ASN A 574 14.91 4.04 14.44
C ASN A 574 13.45 3.63 14.70
N ARG A 575 12.82 3.00 13.70
CA ARG A 575 11.47 2.45 13.81
C ARG A 575 11.31 1.24 12.89
N GLY A 576 10.73 0.15 13.41
CA GLY A 576 10.39 -1.03 12.59
C GLY A 576 11.56 -1.69 11.85
N GLY A 577 12.78 -1.62 12.40
CA GLY A 577 14.00 -2.14 11.76
C GLY A 577 14.61 -1.21 10.72
N TYR A 578 14.01 -0.05 10.44
CA TYR A 578 14.55 0.98 9.57
C TYR A 578 15.17 2.12 10.38
N THR A 579 16.23 2.71 9.82
CA THR A 579 16.88 3.91 10.31
C THR A 579 16.56 5.05 9.36
N TYR A 580 15.95 6.11 9.89
CA TYR A 580 15.64 7.34 9.13
C TYR A 580 16.63 8.43 9.52
N ARG A 581 17.45 8.88 8.57
CA ARG A 581 18.51 9.88 8.78
C ARG A 581 18.13 11.21 8.19
N GLN A 582 18.62 12.27 8.76
CA GLN A 582 18.58 13.58 8.13
C GLN A 582 19.24 13.52 6.74
N GLY A 583 18.57 14.03 5.72
CA GLY A 583 18.98 13.92 4.31
C GLY A 583 18.41 12.73 3.56
N ASP A 584 17.79 11.76 4.22
CA ASP A 584 17.18 10.61 3.54
C ASP A 584 16.02 11.03 2.64
N ARG A 585 15.94 10.35 1.50
CA ARG A 585 14.79 10.40 0.62
C ARG A 585 13.76 9.39 1.06
N VAL A 586 12.54 9.85 1.31
CA VAL A 586 11.43 9.04 1.82
C VAL A 586 10.18 9.16 0.94
N MET A 587 9.27 8.20 1.09
CA MET A 587 7.97 8.17 0.43
C MET A 587 6.89 7.93 1.47
N GLN A 588 5.82 8.69 1.39
CA GLN A 588 4.58 8.46 2.14
C GLN A 588 3.92 7.16 1.68
N GLN A 589 3.50 6.31 2.62
CA GLN A 589 2.94 4.98 2.34
C GLN A 589 1.42 4.95 2.30
N ARG A 590 0.77 5.91 2.94
CA ARG A 590 -0.68 6.01 3.04
C ARG A 590 -1.13 7.47 2.97
N ASN A 591 -2.38 7.68 2.61
CA ASN A 591 -2.94 9.04 2.62
C ASN A 591 -3.07 9.51 4.06
N ASN A 592 -2.57 10.70 4.36
CA ASN A 592 -2.77 11.40 5.62
C ASN A 592 -3.41 12.75 5.29
N TYR A 593 -4.73 12.80 5.46
CA TYR A 593 -5.53 13.97 5.09
C TYR A 593 -5.32 15.15 6.05
N ASP A 594 -5.00 14.86 7.31
CA ASP A 594 -4.73 15.90 8.34
C ASP A 594 -3.42 16.62 8.03
N LYS A 595 -2.42 15.86 7.58
CA LYS A 595 -1.12 16.39 7.17
C LYS A 595 -1.10 16.82 5.69
N ASP A 596 -2.18 16.52 4.93
CA ASP A 596 -2.32 16.78 3.49
C ASP A 596 -1.10 16.25 2.69
N VAL A 597 -0.74 14.99 2.96
CA VAL A 597 0.26 14.19 2.23
C VAL A 597 -0.33 12.85 1.83
N PHE A 598 0.06 12.36 0.66
CA PHE A 598 -0.63 11.24 0.03
C PHE A 598 0.31 10.08 -0.27
N ASN A 599 -0.26 8.89 -0.39
CA ASN A 599 0.49 7.70 -0.77
C ASN A 599 1.24 7.93 -2.09
N GLY A 600 2.55 7.68 -2.04
CA GLY A 600 3.46 7.89 -3.16
C GLY A 600 4.16 9.26 -3.17
N ASP A 601 3.79 10.23 -2.31
CA ASP A 601 4.49 11.49 -2.22
C ASP A 601 5.94 11.27 -1.78
N LEU A 602 6.89 11.88 -2.50
CA LEU A 602 8.32 11.85 -2.15
C LEU A 602 8.71 13.10 -1.40
N GLY A 603 9.52 12.90 -0.36
CA GLY A 603 10.08 13.98 0.42
C GLY A 603 11.52 13.69 0.85
N TYR A 604 12.11 14.68 1.49
CA TYR A 604 13.44 14.59 2.11
C TYR A 604 13.35 14.92 3.59
N ILE A 605 13.97 14.09 4.43
CA ILE A 605 14.10 14.38 5.85
C ILE A 605 15.06 15.54 6.01
N ARG A 606 14.55 16.70 6.47
CA ARG A 606 15.34 17.92 6.64
C ARG A 606 15.87 18.09 8.06
N GLU A 607 15.08 17.69 9.03
CA GLU A 607 15.42 17.79 10.45
C GLU A 607 15.11 16.48 11.16
N VAL A 608 15.95 16.14 12.14
CA VAL A 608 15.74 15.01 13.05
C VAL A 608 16.04 15.50 14.46
N ASP A 609 15.02 15.49 15.32
CA ASP A 609 15.14 15.74 16.73
C ASP A 609 15.18 14.40 17.49
N THR A 610 16.35 14.08 18.04
CA THR A 610 16.56 12.84 18.79
C THR A 610 16.07 12.91 20.24
N GLU A 611 15.89 14.13 20.81
CA GLU A 611 15.38 14.34 22.16
C GLU A 611 13.86 14.24 22.18
N GLU A 612 13.18 15.00 21.31
CA GLU A 612 11.72 14.98 21.15
C GLU A 612 11.24 13.77 20.33
N ARG A 613 12.17 13.02 19.69
CA ARG A 613 11.91 11.86 18.85
C ARG A 613 10.98 12.15 17.68
N THR A 614 11.18 13.29 17.03
CA THR A 614 10.44 13.73 15.86
C THR A 614 11.36 13.92 14.65
N LEU A 615 10.79 13.92 13.46
CA LEU A 615 11.49 14.35 12.26
C LEU A 615 10.59 15.18 11.36
N LYS A 616 11.21 16.05 10.54
CA LYS A 616 10.48 16.86 9.57
C LYS A 616 10.87 16.48 8.15
N VAL A 617 9.86 16.21 7.34
CA VAL A 617 9.99 15.86 5.92
C VAL A 617 9.51 17.02 5.08
N ASP A 618 10.31 17.40 4.09
CA ASP A 618 9.99 18.38 3.07
C ASP A 618 9.42 17.63 1.84
N PHE A 619 8.11 17.73 1.63
CA PHE A 619 7.41 17.25 0.44
C PHE A 619 7.20 18.41 -0.53
N ASP A 620 8.19 18.65 -1.41
CA ASP A 620 8.14 19.69 -2.45
C ASP A 620 7.82 21.11 -1.91
N GLY A 621 8.46 21.50 -0.79
CA GLY A 621 8.30 22.78 -0.13
C GLY A 621 7.27 22.78 1.02
N LYS A 622 6.53 21.68 1.20
CA LYS A 622 5.64 21.48 2.33
C LYS A 622 6.35 20.69 3.43
N TRP A 623 6.56 21.30 4.57
CA TRP A 623 7.20 20.69 5.73
C TRP A 623 6.17 20.00 6.61
N VAL A 624 6.39 18.72 6.87
CA VAL A 624 5.50 17.86 7.67
C VAL A 624 6.28 17.19 8.77
N GLU A 625 5.80 17.33 10.01
CA GLU A 625 6.39 16.72 11.18
C GLU A 625 5.79 15.33 11.44
N TYR A 626 6.65 14.39 11.82
CA TYR A 626 6.31 13.01 12.20
C TYR A 626 6.90 12.70 13.56
N ASP A 627 6.06 12.22 14.47
CA ASP A 627 6.50 11.52 15.68
C ASP A 627 7.06 10.14 15.34
N VAL A 628 7.93 9.60 16.20
CA VAL A 628 8.51 8.27 16.00
C VAL A 628 7.45 7.17 15.85
N THR A 629 6.26 7.33 16.42
CA THR A 629 5.14 6.38 16.30
C THR A 629 4.48 6.41 14.93
N GLU A 630 4.64 7.49 14.18
CA GLU A 630 4.07 7.70 12.86
C GLU A 630 5.06 7.34 11.72
N LEU A 631 6.30 6.95 12.03
CA LEU A 631 7.31 6.62 11.03
C LEU A 631 6.99 5.37 10.22
N ASP A 632 6.00 4.59 10.58
CA ASP A 632 5.43 3.51 9.77
C ASP A 632 4.65 4.03 8.55
N GLU A 633 4.31 5.33 8.52
CA GLU A 633 3.78 6.00 7.34
C GLU A 633 4.84 6.30 6.28
N LEU A 634 6.11 6.22 6.62
CA LEU A 634 7.23 6.53 5.74
C LEU A 634 8.01 5.28 5.33
N THR A 635 8.61 5.31 4.16
CA THR A 635 9.63 4.35 3.75
C THR A 635 10.76 5.07 3.02
N LEU A 636 11.97 4.50 3.06
CA LEU A 636 13.07 4.98 2.23
C LEU A 636 12.70 4.86 0.74
N ALA A 637 13.12 5.82 -0.08
CA ALA A 637 12.70 5.95 -1.47
C ALA A 637 13.84 6.17 -2.47
N TYR A 638 15.05 5.77 -2.15
CA TYR A 638 16.16 5.67 -3.11
C TYR A 638 15.85 4.66 -4.21
N ALA A 639 15.20 3.54 -3.83
CA ALA A 639 14.63 2.56 -4.73
C ALA A 639 13.13 2.39 -4.43
N THR A 640 12.32 2.23 -5.48
CA THR A 640 10.87 1.98 -5.38
C THR A 640 10.45 0.88 -6.34
N THR A 641 9.28 0.27 -6.12
CA THR A 641 8.74 -0.66 -7.11
C THR A 641 8.21 0.10 -8.33
N ILE A 642 8.22 -0.56 -9.48
CA ILE A 642 7.67 0.02 -10.73
C ILE A 642 6.19 0.41 -10.54
N HIS A 643 5.42 -0.38 -9.78
CA HIS A 643 4.03 -0.06 -9.44
C HIS A 643 3.89 1.27 -8.70
N LYS A 644 4.75 1.52 -7.70
CA LYS A 644 4.74 2.78 -6.94
C LYS A 644 5.30 3.97 -7.72
N ALA A 645 5.96 3.72 -8.84
CA ALA A 645 6.46 4.75 -9.75
C ALA A 645 5.46 5.15 -10.83
N GLN A 646 4.28 4.52 -10.90
CA GLN A 646 3.23 4.91 -11.85
C GLN A 646 2.82 6.38 -11.63
N GLY A 647 2.51 7.10 -12.70
CA GLY A 647 2.22 8.54 -12.66
C GLY A 647 3.43 9.44 -12.43
N SER A 648 4.63 8.88 -12.18
CA SER A 648 5.87 9.63 -11.96
C SER A 648 6.80 9.53 -13.18
N GLU A 649 7.69 10.50 -13.33
CA GLU A 649 8.77 10.49 -14.31
C GLU A 649 10.06 10.99 -13.68
N TYR A 650 11.20 10.42 -14.08
CA TYR A 650 12.50 10.72 -13.51
C TYR A 650 13.52 11.03 -14.60
N PRO A 651 14.43 11.95 -14.36
CA PRO A 651 15.49 12.23 -15.33
C PRO A 651 16.31 10.99 -15.71
N ILE A 652 16.70 10.19 -14.71
CA ILE A 652 17.47 8.97 -14.89
C ILE A 652 16.79 7.82 -14.13
N VAL A 653 16.61 6.69 -14.82
CA VAL A 653 16.07 5.45 -14.24
C VAL A 653 17.12 4.35 -14.33
N VAL A 654 17.32 3.63 -13.24
CA VAL A 654 18.14 2.39 -13.18
C VAL A 654 17.22 1.25 -12.76
N MET A 655 17.17 0.14 -13.53
CA MET A 655 16.23 -0.92 -13.30
C MET A 655 16.85 -2.32 -13.43
N PRO A 656 16.86 -3.16 -12.36
CA PRO A 656 17.26 -4.56 -12.45
C PRO A 656 16.18 -5.40 -13.16
N VAL A 657 16.62 -6.30 -14.06
CA VAL A 657 15.77 -7.25 -14.79
C VAL A 657 16.42 -8.62 -14.73
N LEU A 658 16.11 -9.41 -13.70
CA LEU A 658 16.73 -10.69 -13.39
C LEU A 658 15.70 -11.83 -13.31
N MET A 659 16.13 -13.07 -13.51
CA MET A 659 15.25 -14.24 -13.40
C MET A 659 14.69 -14.45 -11.98
N THR A 660 15.33 -13.91 -10.96
CA THR A 660 14.78 -13.88 -9.59
C THR A 660 13.46 -13.10 -9.48
N HIS A 661 13.15 -12.27 -10.48
CA HIS A 661 11.89 -11.54 -10.60
C HIS A 661 10.82 -12.30 -11.42
N PHE A 662 11.01 -13.59 -11.72
CA PHE A 662 10.22 -14.39 -12.67
C PHE A 662 8.71 -14.14 -12.60
N VAL A 663 8.13 -14.17 -11.40
CA VAL A 663 6.68 -13.97 -11.18
C VAL A 663 6.19 -12.61 -11.68
N MET A 664 7.05 -11.59 -11.62
CA MET A 664 6.70 -10.21 -11.98
C MET A 664 7.16 -9.82 -13.38
N LEU A 665 7.94 -10.67 -14.08
CA LEU A 665 8.45 -10.35 -15.41
C LEU A 665 7.36 -10.41 -16.47
N GLN A 666 6.80 -9.24 -16.77
CA GLN A 666 5.73 -9.06 -17.74
C GLN A 666 6.03 -7.86 -18.65
N ARG A 667 5.48 -7.91 -19.86
CA ARG A 667 5.71 -6.89 -20.89
C ARG A 667 5.35 -5.49 -20.41
N ASN A 668 4.14 -5.31 -19.88
CA ASN A 668 3.63 -4.04 -19.40
C ASN A 668 4.42 -3.51 -18.19
N LEU A 669 5.00 -4.38 -17.33
CA LEU A 669 5.84 -3.96 -16.22
C LEU A 669 7.14 -3.33 -16.74
N ILE A 670 7.84 -4.01 -17.65
CA ILE A 670 9.08 -3.49 -18.25
C ILE A 670 8.80 -2.23 -19.05
N TYR A 671 7.73 -2.23 -19.85
CA TYR A 671 7.27 -1.07 -20.60
C TYR A 671 7.02 0.13 -19.67
N THR A 672 6.25 -0.07 -18.58
CA THR A 672 5.98 0.99 -17.62
C THR A 672 7.27 1.51 -16.97
N GLY A 673 8.18 0.62 -16.56
CA GLY A 673 9.45 1.00 -15.93
C GLY A 673 10.33 1.86 -16.86
N ILE A 674 10.48 1.45 -18.11
CA ILE A 674 11.28 2.18 -19.12
C ILE A 674 10.68 3.55 -19.41
N THR A 675 9.35 3.63 -19.53
CA THR A 675 8.64 4.89 -19.83
C THR A 675 8.66 5.89 -18.67
N ARG A 676 9.19 5.54 -17.50
CA ARG A 676 9.43 6.50 -16.40
C ARG A 676 10.70 7.33 -16.61
N ALA A 677 11.61 6.94 -17.52
CA ALA A 677 12.84 7.66 -17.78
C ALA A 677 12.62 8.79 -18.80
N LYS A 678 13.10 10.01 -18.45
CA LYS A 678 13.05 11.19 -19.34
C LYS A 678 14.30 11.35 -20.19
N LYS A 679 15.49 11.15 -19.60
CA LYS A 679 16.79 11.40 -20.24
C LYS A 679 17.60 10.13 -20.42
N ILE A 680 17.67 9.28 -19.40
CA ILE A 680 18.53 8.08 -19.41
C ILE A 680 17.78 6.92 -18.74
N CYS A 681 17.81 5.77 -19.40
CA CYS A 681 17.36 4.49 -18.86
C CYS A 681 18.49 3.47 -18.87
N VAL A 682 18.81 2.88 -17.72
CA VAL A 682 19.82 1.82 -17.59
C VAL A 682 19.15 0.56 -17.06
N LEU A 683 19.10 -0.47 -17.87
CA LEU A 683 18.70 -1.81 -17.45
C LEU A 683 19.93 -2.63 -17.04
N ILE A 684 19.83 -3.37 -15.93
CA ILE A 684 20.90 -4.25 -15.45
C ILE A 684 20.30 -5.63 -15.27
N GLY A 685 20.82 -6.64 -15.97
CA GLY A 685 20.30 -7.98 -15.75
C GLY A 685 20.54 -8.97 -16.88
N ALA A 686 19.76 -10.05 -16.86
CA ALA A 686 19.86 -11.17 -17.77
C ALA A 686 19.10 -10.91 -19.07
N THR A 687 19.76 -11.15 -20.22
CA THR A 687 19.10 -11.11 -21.53
C THR A 687 17.89 -12.04 -21.58
N LYS A 688 18.00 -13.23 -20.95
CA LYS A 688 16.90 -14.20 -20.84
C LYS A 688 15.70 -13.65 -20.06
N ALA A 689 15.94 -12.91 -18.97
CA ALA A 689 14.89 -12.30 -18.17
C ALA A 689 14.14 -11.20 -18.95
N LEU A 690 14.88 -10.35 -19.68
CA LEU A 690 14.28 -9.32 -20.53
C LEU A 690 13.47 -9.96 -21.68
N ALA A 691 14.02 -10.98 -22.36
CA ALA A 691 13.30 -11.70 -23.41
C ALA A 691 12.01 -12.37 -22.88
N TYR A 692 12.10 -13.01 -21.71
CA TYR A 692 10.94 -13.62 -21.07
C TYR A 692 9.85 -12.57 -20.78
N ALA A 693 10.23 -11.44 -20.16
CA ALA A 693 9.28 -10.36 -19.83
C ALA A 693 8.58 -9.80 -21.08
N VAL A 694 9.33 -9.59 -22.19
CA VAL A 694 8.79 -9.05 -23.44
C VAL A 694 7.71 -9.98 -24.04
N HIS A 695 7.84 -11.30 -23.90
CA HIS A 695 6.87 -12.25 -24.42
C HIS A 695 5.72 -12.55 -23.45
N ASN A 696 5.87 -12.28 -22.15
CA ASN A 696 4.86 -12.58 -21.14
C ASN A 696 3.76 -11.51 -21.10
N MET A 697 2.52 -11.95 -21.39
CA MET A 697 1.30 -11.11 -21.36
C MET A 697 0.26 -11.59 -20.34
N SER A 698 0.64 -12.37 -19.34
CA SER A 698 -0.30 -13.07 -18.45
C SER A 698 -1.24 -12.18 -17.63
N VAL A 699 -0.82 -10.97 -17.25
CA VAL A 699 -1.64 -10.01 -16.45
C VAL A 699 -2.82 -9.40 -17.21
N LEU A 700 -2.89 -9.57 -18.52
CA LEU A 700 -3.99 -8.99 -19.29
C LEU A 700 -5.32 -9.75 -19.13
N LYS A 701 -5.32 -10.90 -18.46
CA LYS A 701 -6.52 -11.72 -18.24
C LYS A 701 -7.09 -11.47 -16.83
N ARG A 702 -7.78 -10.36 -16.67
CA ARG A 702 -8.58 -10.09 -15.47
C ARG A 702 -10.03 -10.50 -15.74
N ASN A 703 -10.64 -11.15 -14.75
CA ASN A 703 -12.08 -11.42 -14.77
C ASN A 703 -12.83 -10.12 -14.55
N THR A 704 -13.48 -9.61 -15.59
CA THR A 704 -14.30 -8.39 -15.58
C THR A 704 -15.42 -8.54 -16.59
N SER A 705 -16.60 -8.02 -16.33
CA SER A 705 -17.74 -8.02 -17.22
C SER A 705 -18.08 -6.61 -17.76
N LEU A 706 -17.27 -5.61 -17.45
CA LEU A 706 -17.56 -4.22 -17.82
C LEU A 706 -17.69 -4.04 -19.34
N ARG A 707 -16.83 -4.69 -20.13
CA ARG A 707 -16.88 -4.64 -21.60
C ARG A 707 -18.23 -5.14 -22.13
N GLU A 708 -18.68 -6.30 -21.66
CA GLU A 708 -19.95 -6.93 -22.06
C GLU A 708 -21.15 -6.13 -21.56
N ARG A 709 -21.07 -5.54 -20.36
CA ARG A 709 -22.12 -4.66 -19.81
C ARG A 709 -22.24 -3.36 -20.59
N LEU A 710 -21.14 -2.82 -21.08
CA LEU A 710 -21.14 -1.65 -21.98
C LEU A 710 -21.70 -2.00 -23.37
N ASN A 711 -21.40 -3.16 -23.90
CA ASN A 711 -21.82 -3.62 -25.21
C ASN A 711 -22.41 -5.04 -25.17
N PRO A 712 -23.69 -5.20 -24.83
CA PRO A 712 -24.33 -6.51 -24.75
C PRO A 712 -24.33 -7.32 -26.07
N SER A 713 -24.14 -6.68 -27.23
CA SER A 713 -24.05 -7.38 -28.50
C SER A 713 -22.79 -8.23 -28.67
N LEU A 714 -21.73 -7.98 -27.89
CA LEU A 714 -20.52 -8.81 -27.89
C LEU A 714 -20.70 -10.18 -27.26
N THR A 715 -21.76 -10.40 -26.47
CA THR A 715 -22.08 -11.68 -25.84
C THR A 715 -22.78 -12.67 -26.79
N THR A 716 -23.37 -12.19 -27.89
CA THR A 716 -24.13 -13.01 -28.84
C THR A 716 -23.25 -13.69 -29.90
N ASP A 717 -22.06 -13.15 -30.20
CA ASP A 717 -21.17 -13.72 -31.23
C ASP A 717 -20.30 -14.91 -30.72
N GLY A 718 -20.21 -15.13 -29.39
CA GLY A 718 -19.46 -16.25 -28.80
C GLY A 718 -20.14 -17.60 -28.89
N LYS A 719 -21.44 -17.70 -29.17
CA LYS A 719 -22.22 -18.96 -29.26
C LYS A 719 -22.44 -19.49 -30.67
N LEU A 720 -21.96 -18.79 -31.70
CA LEU A 720 -22.15 -19.21 -33.11
C LEU A 720 -20.88 -19.80 -33.77
N ARG A 721 -19.80 -20.01 -33.01
CA ARG A 721 -18.61 -20.74 -33.49
C ARG A 721 -18.16 -21.74 -32.44
N GLY A 722 -18.88 -22.85 -32.36
CA GLY A 722 -18.52 -24.04 -31.63
C GLY A 722 -18.45 -25.23 -32.59
#